data_08c170723a73e42bc75283f9b183dc7a
#
_entry.id   08c170723a73e42bc75283f9b183dc7a
#
_cell.length_a   1.000
_cell.length_b   1.000
_cell.length_c   1.000
_cell.angle_alpha   90.00
_cell.angle_beta   90.00
_cell.angle_gamma   90.00
#
_symmetry.space_group_name_H-M   'P 1'
#
loop_
_entity.id
_entity.type
_entity.pdbx_description
1 polymer ?
#
loop_
_entity_poly.entity_id
_entity_poly.type
_entity_poly.pdbx_seq_one_letter_code
_entity_poly.pdbx_strand_id
1 'polypeptide(L)'
;MRHPRLILAIFVLSGAAGLMYEVVWSRQLVLVFGNTTQAVSTILTGFFGGIAIGSFVGGRIADRVRSPLRLYGAIELVLVAVVLATPVTFRLLHEVYRGAYGGLEGQAELLALVRFGLAVLALAPATVLMGATLPTLTRQLTGDAHLSSAFGRLYTANTVGAIFGTLAAGLVLIELLGLTGTLVVGASCSAVAGLVALWLSREVTPAPEVHVHDTRAAAIESGSGEARATSVADAARPSLALILAFVSGLTSLGYQVLWTRLLSSGTGNSTYVFTLILATFLIGIAAGAAVFTWLRPRIGRPVAAIAIGQVLVAGLAFGGLVLVIGHPGPLDPMHVLESVGKAVGSVFLVVLPTTFVMGFMFPASSALLGDDPRRIATSAGGLLAANTLGAIVATFAIPFLVIPVVGSPVAVAVIALVNVATALTLLAASPKIASAGRLATAAVAVVVGLAIVVGLATPGTVVDPGIARVRQTGGTIFASAEDEIAAVQAGKHGQRELWVTGTSMTLLTVDAKLMPVLPFILRPQSTRALTVAFGMGSAFRGALIAGLRTDAVELVPSVPKMFGYFYGDAAAVLANPNGRVIIADGRNHVELTDQRYDIIVTDPPPPIESAGASVISSLEYYEAGHRLLNPGGIMMQWTPHGGTADEFKAHLRTFHSVFPHVTIANGPGGYGFYLLGSDEPMVFTDAAIREVLGRPGILADISSAYDSPENTIDGWVRRMGSLLWISDDQVTAYTGDGPLITDDRPLPEYFLLRRLFGTPLSR
;
A
#
# COMPACT_ATOMS: atom_id res chain seq x y z
N MET A 1 9.04 6.34 -40.17
CA MET A 1 8.59 5.13 -39.37
C MET A 1 7.20 4.70 -39.82
N ARG A 2 6.99 3.43 -40.22
CA ARG A 2 5.71 3.00 -40.80
C ARG A 2 4.55 2.88 -39.80
N HIS A 3 4.75 2.67 -38.47
CA HIS A 3 3.67 2.42 -37.51
C HIS A 3 3.89 3.01 -36.10
N PRO A 4 4.08 4.33 -35.91
CA PRO A 4 4.33 4.91 -34.58
C PRO A 4 3.15 4.74 -33.61
N ARG A 5 1.91 4.73 -34.13
CA ARG A 5 0.70 4.52 -33.29
C ARG A 5 0.64 3.11 -32.70
N LEU A 6 1.09 2.09 -33.45
CA LEU A 6 1.09 0.73 -32.98
C LEU A 6 2.18 0.49 -31.91
N ILE A 7 3.34 1.16 -32.04
CA ILE A 7 4.37 1.15 -31.00
C ILE A 7 3.83 1.76 -29.69
N LEU A 8 3.08 2.86 -29.76
CA LEU A 8 2.44 3.42 -28.58
C LEU A 8 1.37 2.48 -28.00
N ALA A 9 0.58 1.79 -28.85
CA ALA A 9 -0.45 0.85 -28.40
C ALA A 9 0.14 -0.36 -27.67
N ILE A 10 1.23 -0.98 -28.17
CA ILE A 10 1.89 -2.08 -27.46
C ILE A 10 2.52 -1.60 -26.16
N PHE A 11 2.95 -0.34 -26.07
CA PHE A 11 3.50 0.21 -24.84
C PHE A 11 2.42 0.56 -23.81
N VAL A 12 1.17 0.84 -24.24
CA VAL A 12 0.00 0.87 -23.34
C VAL A 12 -0.25 -0.52 -22.74
N LEU A 13 -0.18 -1.59 -23.53
CA LEU A 13 -0.33 -2.96 -23.00
C LEU A 13 0.77 -3.33 -22.00
N SER A 14 2.03 -2.96 -22.31
CA SER A 14 3.17 -3.17 -21.41
C SER A 14 2.98 -2.41 -20.09
N GLY A 15 2.52 -1.15 -20.13
CA GLY A 15 2.21 -0.37 -18.95
C GLY A 15 1.08 -0.97 -18.11
N ALA A 16 0.03 -1.49 -18.75
CA ALA A 16 -1.06 -2.17 -18.07
C ALA A 16 -0.57 -3.45 -17.35
N ALA A 17 0.21 -4.27 -18.05
CA ALA A 17 0.83 -5.46 -17.50
C ALA A 17 1.71 -5.13 -16.28
N GLY A 18 2.56 -4.10 -16.39
CA GLY A 18 3.47 -3.68 -15.33
C GLY A 18 2.76 -3.35 -14.02
N LEU A 19 1.64 -2.63 -14.07
CA LEU A 19 0.87 -2.28 -12.88
C LEU A 19 0.02 -3.45 -12.36
N MET A 20 -0.45 -4.35 -13.22
CA MET A 20 -1.05 -5.61 -12.76
C MET A 20 -0.04 -6.43 -11.95
N TYR A 21 1.21 -6.53 -12.40
CA TYR A 21 2.29 -7.22 -11.68
C TYR A 21 2.58 -6.55 -10.34
N GLU A 22 2.72 -5.22 -10.32
CA GLU A 22 3.00 -4.46 -9.09
C GLU A 22 1.92 -4.69 -8.03
N VAL A 23 0.63 -4.59 -8.42
CA VAL A 23 -0.50 -4.80 -7.52
C VAL A 23 -0.52 -6.24 -6.98
N VAL A 24 -0.32 -7.24 -7.84
CA VAL A 24 -0.34 -8.65 -7.43
C VAL A 24 0.88 -8.98 -6.56
N TRP A 25 2.10 -8.59 -6.98
CA TRP A 25 3.32 -8.89 -6.23
C TRP A 25 3.38 -8.19 -4.88
N SER A 26 2.87 -6.95 -4.78
CA SER A 26 2.79 -6.28 -3.48
C SER A 26 1.94 -7.09 -2.49
N ARG A 27 0.84 -7.68 -2.96
CA ARG A 27 -0.01 -8.56 -2.13
C ARG A 27 0.66 -9.89 -1.80
N GLN A 28 1.22 -10.58 -2.78
CA GLN A 28 1.89 -11.86 -2.57
C GLN A 28 3.12 -11.76 -1.66
N LEU A 29 3.91 -10.68 -1.77
CA LEU A 29 5.09 -10.50 -0.93
C LEU A 29 4.76 -10.03 0.49
N VAL A 30 3.62 -9.36 0.68
CA VAL A 30 3.08 -9.11 2.03
C VAL A 30 2.74 -10.42 2.74
N LEU A 31 2.21 -11.43 2.03
CA LEU A 31 1.98 -12.76 2.60
C LEU A 31 3.30 -13.43 3.04
N VAL A 32 4.38 -13.23 2.30
CA VAL A 32 5.70 -13.83 2.62
C VAL A 32 6.41 -13.10 3.75
N PHE A 33 6.41 -11.77 3.73
CA PHE A 33 7.26 -10.94 4.61
C PHE A 33 6.49 -10.16 5.67
N GLY A 34 5.15 -10.23 5.64
CA GLY A 34 4.25 -9.48 6.52
C GLY A 34 3.89 -8.09 6.01
N ASN A 35 2.88 -7.51 6.64
CA ASN A 35 2.35 -6.17 6.31
C ASN A 35 3.02 -5.06 7.14
N THR A 36 4.27 -5.25 7.54
CA THR A 36 5.04 -4.20 8.19
C THR A 36 5.52 -3.17 7.18
N THR A 37 5.64 -1.90 7.59
CA THR A 37 6.17 -0.85 6.72
C THR A 37 7.57 -1.16 6.21
N GLN A 38 8.38 -1.84 7.03
CA GLN A 38 9.70 -2.32 6.62
C GLN A 38 9.61 -3.31 5.45
N ALA A 39 8.68 -4.27 5.52
CA ALA A 39 8.46 -5.22 4.43
C ALA A 39 7.96 -4.51 3.16
N VAL A 40 6.95 -3.64 3.28
CA VAL A 40 6.39 -2.89 2.14
C VAL A 40 7.44 -1.98 1.50
N SER A 41 8.22 -1.22 2.29
CA SER A 41 9.29 -0.37 1.76
C SER A 41 10.40 -1.19 1.09
N THR A 42 10.70 -2.38 1.63
CA THR A 42 11.64 -3.33 1.03
C THR A 42 11.16 -3.81 -0.34
N ILE A 43 9.88 -4.18 -0.45
CA ILE A 43 9.26 -4.63 -1.71
C ILE A 43 9.31 -3.49 -2.75
N LEU A 44 8.89 -2.29 -2.37
CA LEU A 44 8.92 -1.12 -3.25
C LEU A 44 10.34 -0.76 -3.69
N THR A 45 11.32 -0.87 -2.78
CA THR A 45 12.73 -0.63 -3.13
C THR A 45 13.27 -1.66 -4.10
N GLY A 46 12.95 -2.93 -3.89
CA GLY A 46 13.31 -4.00 -4.82
C GLY A 46 12.70 -3.76 -6.20
N PHE A 47 11.42 -3.37 -6.23
CA PHE A 47 10.70 -3.07 -7.46
C PHE A 47 11.30 -1.86 -8.18
N PHE A 48 11.38 -0.72 -7.55
CA PHE A 48 11.92 0.50 -8.13
C PHE A 48 13.44 0.40 -8.38
N GLY A 49 14.17 -0.30 -7.50
CA GLY A 49 15.61 -0.54 -7.69
C GLY A 49 15.91 -1.31 -8.96
N GLY A 50 15.13 -2.36 -9.25
CA GLY A 50 15.23 -3.09 -10.50
C GLY A 50 14.91 -2.20 -11.72
N ILE A 51 13.84 -1.38 -11.65
CA ILE A 51 13.50 -0.42 -12.71
C ILE A 51 14.63 0.58 -12.94
N ALA A 52 15.24 1.13 -11.89
CA ALA A 52 16.34 2.08 -12.02
C ALA A 52 17.57 1.44 -12.69
N ILE A 53 17.97 0.25 -12.25
CA ILE A 53 19.06 -0.52 -12.83
C ILE A 53 18.75 -0.85 -14.30
N GLY A 54 17.56 -1.37 -14.54
CA GLY A 54 17.09 -1.74 -15.88
C GLY A 54 17.07 -0.56 -16.85
N SER A 55 16.62 0.60 -16.41
CA SER A 55 16.60 1.83 -17.20
C SER A 55 18.01 2.30 -17.56
N PHE A 56 18.91 2.28 -16.59
CA PHE A 56 20.29 2.72 -16.76
C PHE A 56 21.10 1.77 -17.67
N VAL A 57 21.00 0.46 -17.41
CA VAL A 57 21.72 -0.58 -18.18
C VAL A 57 21.05 -0.78 -19.55
N GLY A 58 19.72 -0.89 -19.56
CA GLY A 58 18.94 -1.07 -20.79
C GLY A 58 19.11 0.07 -21.78
N GLY A 59 19.20 1.32 -21.28
CA GLY A 59 19.50 2.47 -22.13
C GLY A 59 20.83 2.34 -22.87
N ARG A 60 21.90 1.90 -22.18
CA ARG A 60 23.21 1.67 -22.80
C ARG A 60 23.21 0.53 -23.82
N ILE A 61 22.46 -0.53 -23.53
CA ILE A 61 22.31 -1.67 -24.44
C ILE A 61 21.53 -1.23 -25.67
N ALA A 62 20.43 -0.49 -25.50
CA ALA A 62 19.57 -0.04 -26.57
C ALA A 62 20.29 0.89 -27.58
N ASP A 63 21.23 1.71 -27.10
CA ASP A 63 22.04 2.57 -28.01
C ASP A 63 23.03 1.78 -28.87
N ARG A 64 23.38 0.54 -28.47
CA ARG A 64 24.34 -0.33 -29.18
C ARG A 64 23.69 -1.31 -30.16
N VAL A 65 22.40 -1.58 -30.01
CA VAL A 65 21.71 -2.57 -30.85
C VAL A 65 21.22 -1.96 -32.16
N ARG A 66 21.24 -2.76 -33.22
CA ARG A 66 20.76 -2.34 -34.55
C ARG A 66 19.24 -2.25 -34.67
N SER A 67 18.50 -3.02 -33.84
CA SER A 67 17.03 -3.05 -33.85
C SER A 67 16.48 -2.95 -32.43
N PRO A 68 16.24 -1.72 -31.93
CA PRO A 68 15.65 -1.52 -30.59
C PRO A 68 14.29 -2.17 -30.43
N LEU A 69 13.47 -2.20 -31.49
CA LEU A 69 12.14 -2.81 -31.44
C LEU A 69 12.21 -4.33 -31.26
N ARG A 70 13.20 -5.00 -31.85
CA ARG A 70 13.44 -6.44 -31.63
C ARG A 70 13.90 -6.71 -30.20
N LEU A 71 14.78 -5.84 -29.65
CA LEU A 71 15.22 -5.91 -28.26
C LEU A 71 14.01 -5.78 -27.31
N TYR A 72 13.15 -4.78 -27.54
CA TYR A 72 11.93 -4.61 -26.74
C TYR A 72 11.03 -5.84 -26.79
N GLY A 73 10.79 -6.40 -27.97
CA GLY A 73 9.98 -7.61 -28.11
C GLY A 73 10.57 -8.82 -27.36
N ALA A 74 11.91 -8.97 -27.39
CA ALA A 74 12.60 -10.03 -26.64
C ALA A 74 12.49 -9.79 -25.12
N ILE A 75 12.65 -8.55 -24.66
CA ILE A 75 12.48 -8.17 -23.24
C ILE A 75 11.08 -8.57 -22.73
N GLU A 76 10.01 -8.20 -23.48
CA GLU A 76 8.63 -8.52 -23.08
C GLU A 76 8.39 -10.05 -23.01
N LEU A 77 8.91 -10.83 -23.95
CA LEU A 77 8.72 -12.29 -23.92
C LEU A 77 9.52 -12.99 -22.80
N VAL A 78 10.73 -12.50 -22.49
CA VAL A 78 11.50 -12.98 -21.33
C VAL A 78 10.78 -12.59 -20.05
N LEU A 79 10.21 -11.38 -19.99
CA LEU A 79 9.42 -10.92 -18.85
C LEU A 79 8.22 -11.83 -18.59
N VAL A 80 7.50 -12.29 -19.63
CA VAL A 80 6.40 -13.27 -19.47
C VAL A 80 6.88 -14.52 -18.74
N ALA A 81 8.01 -15.10 -19.16
CA ALA A 81 8.54 -16.31 -18.53
C ALA A 81 8.91 -16.08 -17.06
N VAL A 82 9.57 -14.94 -16.76
CA VAL A 82 9.96 -14.56 -15.40
C VAL A 82 8.73 -14.34 -14.53
N VAL A 83 7.72 -13.61 -15.03
CA VAL A 83 6.47 -13.32 -14.30
C VAL A 83 5.72 -14.62 -13.97
N LEU A 84 5.55 -15.51 -14.92
CA LEU A 84 4.86 -16.79 -14.69
C LEU A 84 5.62 -17.71 -13.73
N ALA A 85 6.92 -17.51 -13.55
CA ALA A 85 7.73 -18.22 -12.55
C ALA A 85 7.60 -17.63 -11.14
N THR A 86 7.09 -16.39 -10.97
CA THR A 86 7.08 -15.71 -9.67
C THR A 86 6.30 -16.44 -8.58
N PRO A 87 5.16 -17.10 -8.80
CA PRO A 87 4.47 -17.85 -7.75
C PRO A 87 5.33 -18.97 -7.15
N VAL A 88 6.11 -19.67 -7.99
CA VAL A 88 7.05 -20.70 -7.54
C VAL A 88 8.22 -20.07 -6.81
N THR A 89 8.78 -18.98 -7.35
CA THR A 89 9.88 -18.26 -6.73
C THR A 89 9.50 -17.77 -5.33
N PHE A 90 8.29 -17.20 -5.16
CA PHE A 90 7.84 -16.69 -3.86
C PHE A 90 7.63 -17.81 -2.84
N ARG A 91 7.13 -18.97 -3.24
CA ARG A 91 7.05 -20.15 -2.36
C ARG A 91 8.43 -20.61 -1.89
N LEU A 92 9.39 -20.71 -2.80
CA LEU A 92 10.77 -21.07 -2.43
C LEU A 92 11.41 -20.05 -1.48
N LEU A 93 11.18 -18.75 -1.73
CA LEU A 93 11.68 -17.68 -0.85
C LEU A 93 11.02 -17.70 0.52
N HIS A 94 9.73 -18.05 0.59
CA HIS A 94 9.04 -18.24 1.88
C HIS A 94 9.68 -19.34 2.71
N GLU A 95 9.99 -20.49 2.10
CA GLU A 95 10.67 -21.60 2.80
C GLU A 95 12.09 -21.22 3.25
N VAL A 96 12.85 -20.50 2.42
CA VAL A 96 14.17 -19.97 2.81
C VAL A 96 14.06 -19.00 3.98
N TYR A 97 13.07 -18.09 3.91
CA TYR A 97 12.84 -17.11 4.99
C TYR A 97 12.41 -17.79 6.29
N ARG A 98 11.52 -18.80 6.21
CA ARG A 98 11.10 -19.62 7.35
C ARG A 98 12.29 -20.34 8.00
N GLY A 99 13.16 -20.95 7.19
CA GLY A 99 14.38 -21.60 7.70
C GLY A 99 15.35 -20.62 8.38
N ALA A 100 15.44 -19.39 7.89
CA ALA A 100 16.27 -18.34 8.48
C ALA A 100 15.67 -17.78 9.78
N TYR A 101 14.34 -17.70 9.88
CA TYR A 101 13.61 -17.08 10.99
C TYR A 101 13.94 -17.75 12.33
N GLY A 102 13.89 -19.09 12.40
CA GLY A 102 14.15 -19.85 13.63
C GLY A 102 15.54 -19.64 14.21
N GLY A 103 16.56 -19.40 13.36
CA GLY A 103 17.94 -19.11 13.80
C GLY A 103 18.22 -17.65 14.12
N LEU A 104 17.35 -16.73 13.71
CA LEU A 104 17.51 -15.29 13.82
C LEU A 104 16.40 -14.63 14.68
N GLU A 105 15.57 -15.43 15.35
CA GLU A 105 14.56 -14.93 16.28
C GLU A 105 15.26 -14.09 17.38
N GLY A 106 14.88 -12.81 17.46
CA GLY A 106 15.53 -11.84 18.34
C GLY A 106 16.59 -10.93 17.68
N GLN A 107 16.95 -11.16 16.41
CA GLN A 107 17.85 -10.30 15.62
C GLN A 107 17.09 -9.59 14.52
N ALA A 108 16.21 -8.65 14.90
CA ALA A 108 15.29 -7.96 13.98
C ALA A 108 15.99 -7.29 12.79
N GLU A 109 17.16 -6.70 13.00
CA GLU A 109 17.95 -6.04 11.94
C GLU A 109 18.46 -7.03 10.90
N LEU A 110 18.92 -8.19 11.33
CA LEU A 110 19.43 -9.22 10.42
C LEU A 110 18.27 -9.88 9.64
N LEU A 111 17.14 -10.12 10.28
CA LEU A 111 15.92 -10.56 9.60
C LEU A 111 15.44 -9.54 8.56
N ALA A 112 15.54 -8.25 8.87
CA ALA A 112 15.20 -7.19 7.90
C ALA A 112 16.15 -7.22 6.68
N LEU A 113 17.45 -7.46 6.88
CA LEU A 113 18.43 -7.61 5.81
C LEU A 113 18.16 -8.85 4.94
N VAL A 114 17.86 -10.00 5.56
CA VAL A 114 17.49 -11.23 4.85
C VAL A 114 16.24 -10.99 4.02
N ARG A 115 15.20 -10.38 4.60
CA ARG A 115 13.96 -10.00 3.93
C ARG A 115 14.21 -9.09 2.72
N PHE A 116 15.06 -8.06 2.91
CA PHE A 116 15.48 -7.17 1.84
C PHE A 116 16.17 -7.90 0.69
N GLY A 117 17.15 -8.74 1.00
CA GLY A 117 17.89 -9.51 0.00
C GLY A 117 17.00 -10.45 -0.79
N LEU A 118 16.08 -11.16 -0.12
CA LEU A 118 15.12 -12.07 -0.75
C LEU A 118 14.12 -11.32 -1.63
N ALA A 119 13.57 -10.19 -1.18
CA ALA A 119 12.64 -9.39 -1.98
C ALA A 119 13.31 -8.83 -3.24
N VAL A 120 14.53 -8.31 -3.11
CA VAL A 120 15.30 -7.85 -4.27
C VAL A 120 15.57 -9.00 -5.24
N LEU A 121 16.00 -10.16 -4.75
CA LEU A 121 16.25 -11.34 -5.58
C LEU A 121 15.01 -11.80 -6.33
N ALA A 122 13.85 -11.75 -5.68
CA ALA A 122 12.57 -12.12 -6.25
C ALA A 122 12.12 -11.19 -7.39
N LEU A 123 12.24 -9.89 -7.17
CA LEU A 123 11.68 -8.87 -8.06
C LEU A 123 12.65 -8.39 -9.14
N ALA A 124 13.96 -8.36 -8.86
CA ALA A 124 14.95 -7.79 -9.76
C ALA A 124 14.93 -8.35 -11.19
N PRO A 125 14.79 -9.67 -11.43
CA PRO A 125 14.78 -10.18 -12.79
C PRO A 125 13.67 -9.57 -13.66
N ALA A 126 12.46 -9.46 -13.12
CA ALA A 126 11.32 -8.87 -13.83
C ALA A 126 11.44 -7.34 -13.93
N THR A 127 11.74 -6.66 -12.83
CA THR A 127 11.75 -5.19 -12.78
C THR A 127 12.90 -4.56 -13.55
N VAL A 128 14.05 -5.23 -13.65
CA VAL A 128 15.15 -4.82 -14.54
C VAL A 128 14.71 -4.89 -16.00
N LEU A 129 14.01 -5.94 -16.42
CA LEU A 129 13.45 -6.04 -17.76
C LEU A 129 12.43 -4.92 -18.03
N MET A 130 11.51 -4.70 -17.10
CA MET A 130 10.53 -3.61 -17.21
C MET A 130 11.20 -2.24 -17.32
N GLY A 131 12.23 -1.96 -16.52
CA GLY A 131 12.97 -0.71 -16.58
C GLY A 131 13.67 -0.44 -17.91
N ALA A 132 14.09 -1.48 -18.61
CA ALA A 132 14.76 -1.36 -19.93
C ALA A 132 13.80 -1.02 -21.07
N THR A 133 12.49 -1.17 -20.93
CA THR A 133 11.50 -1.02 -22.01
C THR A 133 11.40 0.42 -22.53
N LEU A 134 11.22 1.41 -21.64
CA LEU A 134 11.06 2.82 -22.01
C LEU A 134 12.29 3.40 -22.75
N PRO A 135 13.54 3.24 -22.26
CA PRO A 135 14.72 3.71 -22.98
C PRO A 135 14.84 3.07 -24.36
N THR A 136 14.55 1.78 -24.47
CA THR A 136 14.63 1.03 -25.72
C THR A 136 13.65 1.58 -26.77
N LEU A 137 12.40 1.80 -26.40
CA LEU A 137 11.41 2.38 -27.30
C LEU A 137 11.65 3.87 -27.57
N THR A 138 12.21 4.62 -26.61
CA THR A 138 12.62 6.01 -26.85
C THR A 138 13.65 6.07 -27.98
N ARG A 139 14.65 5.19 -27.99
CA ARG A 139 15.62 5.06 -29.10
C ARG A 139 14.92 4.78 -30.41
N GLN A 140 13.92 3.90 -30.43
CA GLN A 140 13.17 3.54 -31.62
C GLN A 140 12.35 4.70 -32.19
N LEU A 141 11.72 5.52 -31.33
CA LEU A 141 10.80 6.60 -31.77
C LEU A 141 11.48 7.95 -32.01
N THR A 142 12.71 8.16 -31.56
CA THR A 142 13.35 9.48 -31.67
C THR A 142 13.76 9.79 -33.09
N GLY A 143 14.02 8.87 -34.01
CA GLY A 143 14.27 9.09 -35.45
C GLY A 143 14.59 10.57 -35.84
N ASP A 144 13.60 11.23 -36.47
CA ASP A 144 13.67 12.66 -36.86
C ASP A 144 13.06 13.61 -35.78
N ALA A 145 12.60 13.09 -34.65
CA ALA A 145 11.97 13.85 -33.57
C ALA A 145 12.95 14.16 -32.44
N HIS A 146 12.68 15.23 -31.66
CA HIS A 146 13.41 15.53 -30.43
C HIS A 146 13.20 14.45 -29.38
N LEU A 147 14.24 14.10 -28.62
CA LEU A 147 14.20 13.14 -27.50
C LEU A 147 13.04 13.42 -26.55
N SER A 148 12.86 14.67 -26.13
CA SER A 148 11.80 15.08 -25.20
C SER A 148 10.38 14.81 -25.72
N SER A 149 10.15 14.88 -27.02
CA SER A 149 8.85 14.59 -27.63
C SER A 149 8.57 13.09 -27.70
N ALA A 150 9.58 12.27 -28.07
CA ALA A 150 9.46 10.82 -28.09
C ALA A 150 9.28 10.26 -26.67
N PHE A 151 10.08 10.74 -25.71
CA PHE A 151 10.01 10.38 -24.30
C PHE A 151 8.64 10.71 -23.71
N GLY A 152 8.13 11.94 -23.91
CA GLY A 152 6.82 12.35 -23.39
C GLY A 152 5.67 11.51 -23.95
N ARG A 153 5.66 11.16 -25.25
CA ARG A 153 4.65 10.28 -25.85
C ARG A 153 4.67 8.88 -25.25
N LEU A 154 5.83 8.29 -25.12
CA LEU A 154 5.99 6.95 -24.53
C LEU A 154 5.62 6.97 -23.07
N TYR A 155 6.09 7.94 -22.31
CA TYR A 155 5.75 8.08 -20.90
C TYR A 155 4.24 8.21 -20.70
N THR A 156 3.56 9.04 -21.50
CA THR A 156 2.09 9.14 -21.50
C THR A 156 1.43 7.81 -21.84
N ALA A 157 1.88 7.12 -22.90
CA ALA A 157 1.30 5.83 -23.31
C ALA A 157 1.45 4.76 -22.22
N ASN A 158 2.64 4.64 -21.63
CA ASN A 158 2.89 3.70 -20.54
C ASN A 158 2.01 4.00 -19.32
N THR A 159 1.91 5.28 -18.94
CA THR A 159 1.08 5.69 -17.78
C THR A 159 -0.40 5.49 -18.03
N VAL A 160 -0.90 5.71 -19.27
CA VAL A 160 -2.28 5.35 -19.64
C VAL A 160 -2.51 3.85 -19.48
N GLY A 161 -1.56 3.03 -19.93
CA GLY A 161 -1.61 1.58 -19.68
C GLY A 161 -1.65 1.26 -18.19
N ALA A 162 -0.79 1.88 -17.41
CA ALA A 162 -0.73 1.75 -15.97
C ALA A 162 -2.07 2.05 -15.28
N ILE A 163 -2.80 3.09 -15.71
CA ILE A 163 -4.16 3.40 -15.22
C ILE A 163 -5.10 2.24 -15.47
N PHE A 164 -5.14 1.73 -16.70
CA PHE A 164 -6.01 0.59 -17.03
C PHE A 164 -5.61 -0.66 -16.25
N GLY A 165 -4.32 -0.94 -16.09
CA GLY A 165 -3.80 -2.06 -15.31
C GLY A 165 -4.22 -1.99 -13.85
N THR A 166 -4.04 -0.82 -13.21
CA THR A 166 -4.43 -0.58 -11.81
C THR A 166 -5.92 -0.75 -11.60
N LEU A 167 -6.76 -0.12 -12.43
CA LEU A 167 -8.21 -0.22 -12.31
C LEU A 167 -8.70 -1.64 -12.62
N ALA A 168 -8.19 -2.29 -13.66
CA ALA A 168 -8.56 -3.65 -13.98
C ALA A 168 -8.17 -4.62 -12.86
N ALA A 169 -6.94 -4.56 -12.35
CA ALA A 169 -6.51 -5.42 -11.25
C ALA A 169 -7.31 -5.15 -9.97
N GLY A 170 -7.37 -3.90 -9.51
CA GLY A 170 -7.95 -3.54 -8.22
C GLY A 170 -9.47 -3.59 -8.14
N LEU A 171 -10.19 -3.39 -9.27
CA LEU A 171 -11.66 -3.35 -9.26
C LEU A 171 -12.32 -4.60 -9.87
N VAL A 172 -11.60 -5.36 -10.71
CA VAL A 172 -12.24 -6.41 -11.52
C VAL A 172 -11.50 -7.75 -11.45
N LEU A 173 -10.22 -7.77 -11.83
CA LEU A 173 -9.53 -9.03 -12.11
C LEU A 173 -9.27 -9.85 -10.85
N ILE A 174 -8.84 -9.22 -9.76
CA ILE A 174 -8.56 -9.93 -8.50
C ILE A 174 -9.86 -10.51 -7.94
N GLU A 175 -10.97 -9.78 -7.99
CA GLU A 175 -12.27 -10.30 -7.54
C GLU A 175 -12.72 -11.52 -8.35
N LEU A 176 -12.56 -11.48 -9.68
CA LEU A 176 -13.04 -12.54 -10.58
C LEU A 176 -12.07 -13.72 -10.73
N LEU A 177 -10.77 -13.45 -10.79
CA LEU A 177 -9.76 -14.42 -11.19
C LEU A 177 -8.74 -14.74 -10.10
N GLY A 178 -8.78 -14.03 -8.97
CA GLY A 178 -7.74 -14.09 -7.93
C GLY A 178 -6.44 -13.41 -8.33
N LEU A 179 -5.44 -13.51 -7.46
CA LEU A 179 -4.11 -12.92 -7.70
C LEU A 179 -3.40 -13.61 -8.86
N THR A 180 -3.38 -14.93 -8.87
CA THR A 180 -2.72 -15.73 -9.92
C THR A 180 -3.37 -15.50 -11.29
N GLY A 181 -4.70 -15.49 -11.38
CA GLY A 181 -5.40 -15.21 -12.63
C GLY A 181 -5.11 -13.81 -13.17
N THR A 182 -5.04 -12.81 -12.29
CA THR A 182 -4.66 -11.43 -12.65
C THR A 182 -3.24 -11.36 -13.21
N LEU A 183 -2.30 -12.11 -12.62
CA LEU A 183 -0.92 -12.22 -13.09
C LEU A 183 -0.85 -12.79 -14.51
N VAL A 184 -1.65 -13.84 -14.81
CA VAL A 184 -1.73 -14.46 -16.14
C VAL A 184 -2.29 -13.48 -17.18
N VAL A 185 -3.30 -12.67 -16.82
CA VAL A 185 -3.82 -11.63 -17.73
C VAL A 185 -2.73 -10.60 -18.04
N GLY A 186 -2.00 -10.13 -17.05
CA GLY A 186 -0.86 -9.22 -17.25
C GLY A 186 0.22 -9.84 -18.16
N ALA A 187 0.59 -11.10 -17.90
CA ALA A 187 1.55 -11.84 -18.73
C ALA A 187 1.07 -11.98 -20.19
N SER A 188 -0.24 -12.16 -20.40
CA SER A 188 -0.83 -12.19 -21.73
C SER A 188 -0.72 -10.84 -22.47
N CYS A 189 -0.89 -9.71 -21.74
CA CYS A 189 -0.66 -8.37 -22.30
C CYS A 189 0.80 -8.17 -22.73
N SER A 190 1.76 -8.56 -21.90
CA SER A 190 3.19 -8.52 -22.24
C SER A 190 3.53 -9.46 -23.43
N ALA A 191 2.93 -10.65 -23.49
CA ALA A 191 3.14 -11.57 -24.61
C ALA A 191 2.66 -10.97 -25.93
N VAL A 192 1.47 -10.37 -25.95
CA VAL A 192 0.93 -9.68 -27.13
C VAL A 192 1.83 -8.52 -27.53
N ALA A 193 2.26 -7.69 -26.57
CA ALA A 193 3.16 -6.57 -26.84
C ALA A 193 4.49 -7.04 -27.44
N GLY A 194 5.07 -8.10 -26.87
CA GLY A 194 6.33 -8.69 -27.34
C GLY A 194 6.22 -9.29 -28.74
N LEU A 195 5.19 -10.09 -29.01
CA LEU A 195 4.97 -10.72 -30.32
C LEU A 195 4.71 -9.69 -31.42
N VAL A 196 3.87 -8.68 -31.16
CA VAL A 196 3.61 -7.60 -32.10
C VAL A 196 4.87 -6.78 -32.37
N ALA A 197 5.69 -6.51 -31.34
CA ALA A 197 6.96 -5.81 -31.52
C ALA A 197 7.95 -6.62 -32.41
N LEU A 198 8.04 -7.93 -32.19
CA LEU A 198 8.88 -8.80 -33.04
C LEU A 198 8.37 -8.86 -34.47
N TRP A 199 7.06 -8.92 -34.67
CA TRP A 199 6.46 -8.89 -36.00
C TRP A 199 6.77 -7.58 -36.72
N LEU A 200 6.53 -6.41 -36.06
CA LEU A 200 6.86 -5.11 -36.62
C LEU A 200 8.36 -4.92 -36.91
N SER A 201 9.23 -5.56 -36.11
CA SER A 201 10.68 -5.45 -36.30
C SER A 201 11.18 -6.11 -37.59
N ARG A 202 10.39 -6.98 -38.22
CA ARG A 202 10.71 -7.60 -39.52
C ARG A 202 10.47 -6.65 -40.67
N GLU A 203 9.57 -5.69 -40.54
CA GLU A 203 9.18 -4.73 -41.56
C GLU A 203 10.01 -3.42 -41.51
N VAL A 204 10.66 -3.17 -40.37
CA VAL A 204 11.48 -1.99 -40.17
C VAL A 204 12.89 -2.29 -40.61
N THR A 205 13.34 -1.64 -41.70
CA THR A 205 14.74 -1.65 -42.12
C THR A 205 15.61 -1.18 -40.94
N PRO A 206 16.74 -1.83 -40.63
CA PRO A 206 17.66 -1.38 -39.58
C PRO A 206 17.99 0.10 -39.80
N ALA A 207 18.00 0.87 -38.67
CA ALA A 207 18.40 2.28 -38.75
C ALA A 207 19.73 2.36 -39.47
N PRO A 208 19.87 3.26 -40.49
CA PRO A 208 21.14 3.42 -41.20
C PRO A 208 22.23 3.69 -40.17
N GLU A 209 23.36 3.01 -40.32
CA GLU A 209 24.57 3.37 -39.57
C GLU A 209 24.77 4.85 -39.84
N VAL A 210 24.75 5.67 -38.80
CA VAL A 210 25.07 7.08 -38.89
C VAL A 210 26.56 7.16 -39.23
N HIS A 211 26.87 7.03 -40.50
CA HIS A 211 28.15 7.48 -41.01
C HIS A 211 28.15 8.99 -40.77
N VAL A 212 28.89 9.41 -39.77
CA VAL A 212 29.27 10.80 -39.57
C VAL A 212 30.21 11.16 -40.73
N HIS A 213 29.63 11.29 -41.93
CA HIS A 213 30.27 12.13 -42.93
C HIS A 213 30.03 13.57 -42.44
N ASP A 214 31.12 14.21 -42.19
CA ASP A 214 31.36 15.60 -41.86
C ASP A 214 30.24 16.58 -42.32
N THR A 215 29.09 16.55 -41.68
CA THR A 215 28.12 17.66 -41.78
C THR A 215 28.66 18.94 -41.14
N ARG A 216 29.80 18.86 -40.44
CA ARG A 216 30.52 20.04 -39.95
C ARG A 216 31.21 20.81 -41.10
N ALA A 217 31.72 20.12 -42.12
CA ALA A 217 32.35 20.78 -43.28
C ALA A 217 31.34 21.51 -44.15
N ALA A 218 30.16 20.88 -44.42
CA ALA A 218 29.09 21.48 -45.22
C ALA A 218 28.36 22.65 -44.52
N ALA A 219 28.30 22.67 -43.17
CA ALA A 219 27.69 23.75 -42.40
C ALA A 219 28.58 24.98 -42.25
N ILE A 220 29.89 24.82 -42.40
CA ILE A 220 30.87 25.93 -42.39
C ILE A 220 30.84 26.68 -43.71
N GLU A 221 30.57 26.00 -44.82
CA GLU A 221 30.48 26.65 -46.14
C GLU A 221 29.20 27.47 -46.38
N SER A 222 28.11 27.22 -45.61
CA SER A 222 26.82 27.91 -45.78
C SER A 222 26.57 29.10 -44.86
N GLY A 223 27.50 29.49 -43.98
CA GLY A 223 27.41 30.70 -43.15
C GLY A 223 26.24 30.79 -42.15
N SER A 224 25.35 29.77 -42.14
CA SER A 224 24.15 29.73 -41.30
C SER A 224 24.27 28.75 -40.11
N GLY A 225 25.40 28.07 -39.99
CA GLY A 225 25.61 27.00 -39.02
C GLY A 225 25.99 27.48 -37.61
N GLU A 226 26.72 28.58 -37.51
CA GLU A 226 27.23 29.01 -36.19
C GLU A 226 26.17 29.57 -35.28
N ALA A 227 25.17 30.31 -35.77
CA ALA A 227 24.11 30.86 -34.96
C ALA A 227 23.12 29.78 -34.44
N ARG A 228 23.00 28.64 -35.13
CA ARG A 228 22.11 27.54 -34.73
C ARG A 228 22.81 26.52 -33.83
N ALA A 229 24.12 26.29 -34.03
CA ALA A 229 24.94 25.42 -33.20
C ALA A 229 25.22 26.03 -31.83
N THR A 230 25.45 27.33 -31.73
CA THR A 230 25.64 28.04 -30.47
C THR A 230 24.37 28.16 -29.66
N SER A 231 23.19 28.24 -30.30
CA SER A 231 21.89 28.30 -29.57
C SER A 231 21.48 26.94 -28.97
N VAL A 232 21.92 25.82 -29.55
CA VAL A 232 21.58 24.45 -29.06
C VAL A 232 22.57 24.01 -27.97
N ALA A 233 23.86 24.31 -28.07
CA ALA A 233 24.86 23.94 -27.07
C ALA A 233 24.68 24.69 -25.73
N ASP A 234 24.14 25.90 -25.75
CA ASP A 234 23.90 26.75 -24.56
C ASP A 234 22.62 26.31 -23.76
N ALA A 235 21.81 25.41 -24.30
CA ALA A 235 20.54 24.95 -23.71
C ALA A 235 20.63 23.60 -22.97
N ALA A 236 21.63 22.75 -23.29
CA ALA A 236 21.76 21.43 -22.66
C ALA A 236 22.37 21.53 -21.25
N ARG A 237 21.61 21.06 -20.23
CA ARG A 237 22.04 21.01 -18.84
C ARG A 237 21.74 19.62 -18.25
N PRO A 238 22.47 18.55 -18.67
CA PRO A 238 22.17 17.18 -18.29
C PRO A 238 22.19 16.96 -16.79
N SER A 239 23.16 17.52 -16.08
CA SER A 239 23.23 17.39 -14.61
C SER A 239 22.00 17.99 -13.91
N LEU A 240 21.53 19.18 -14.38
CA LEU A 240 20.33 19.80 -13.86
C LEU A 240 19.09 18.95 -14.16
N ALA A 241 18.99 18.35 -15.35
CA ALA A 241 17.90 17.43 -15.70
C ALA A 241 17.83 16.24 -14.74
N LEU A 242 18.96 15.61 -14.42
CA LEU A 242 19.05 14.47 -13.50
C LEU A 242 18.69 14.86 -12.06
N ILE A 243 19.18 16.02 -11.58
CA ILE A 243 18.82 16.54 -10.25
C ILE A 243 17.32 16.80 -10.16
N LEU A 244 16.73 17.45 -11.17
CA LEU A 244 15.30 17.74 -11.21
C LEU A 244 14.45 16.45 -11.31
N ALA A 245 14.92 15.47 -12.05
CA ALA A 245 14.28 14.16 -12.10
C ALA A 245 14.31 13.46 -10.73
N PHE A 246 15.45 13.49 -10.03
CA PHE A 246 15.58 12.95 -8.68
C PHE A 246 14.63 13.66 -7.70
N VAL A 247 14.62 14.99 -7.66
CA VAL A 247 13.71 15.77 -6.80
C VAL A 247 12.25 15.49 -7.15
N SER A 248 11.92 15.39 -8.44
CA SER A 248 10.58 15.03 -8.90
C SER A 248 10.15 13.66 -8.38
N GLY A 249 11.01 12.65 -8.47
CA GLY A 249 10.74 11.32 -7.94
C GLY A 249 10.56 11.31 -6.41
N LEU A 250 11.46 12.00 -5.71
CA LEU A 250 11.43 12.15 -4.25
C LEU A 250 10.11 12.78 -3.78
N THR A 251 9.74 13.92 -4.35
CA THR A 251 8.55 14.65 -3.93
C THR A 251 7.26 13.97 -4.38
N SER A 252 7.25 13.43 -5.60
CA SER A 252 6.07 12.75 -6.17
C SER A 252 5.69 11.51 -5.37
N LEU A 253 6.63 10.61 -5.11
CA LEU A 253 6.36 9.41 -4.33
C LEU A 253 6.16 9.73 -2.83
N GLY A 254 6.86 10.74 -2.32
CA GLY A 254 6.62 11.24 -0.97
C GLY A 254 5.17 11.69 -0.77
N TYR A 255 4.62 12.48 -1.68
CA TYR A 255 3.21 12.86 -1.64
C TYR A 255 2.28 11.65 -1.83
N GLN A 256 2.61 10.70 -2.70
CA GLN A 256 1.79 9.51 -2.88
C GLN A 256 1.65 8.71 -1.58
N VAL A 257 2.75 8.48 -0.87
CA VAL A 257 2.74 7.81 0.45
C VAL A 257 1.87 8.58 1.45
N LEU A 258 2.07 9.89 1.54
CA LEU A 258 1.33 10.72 2.48
C LEU A 258 -0.16 10.83 2.14
N TRP A 259 -0.52 10.99 0.87
CA TRP A 259 -1.93 11.01 0.46
C TRP A 259 -2.62 9.67 0.67
N THR A 260 -1.92 8.56 0.46
CA THR A 260 -2.47 7.24 0.78
C THR A 260 -2.84 7.17 2.26
N ARG A 261 -1.97 7.63 3.16
CA ARG A 261 -2.25 7.65 4.61
C ARG A 261 -3.39 8.61 4.97
N LEU A 262 -3.32 9.86 4.51
CA LEU A 262 -4.25 10.92 4.91
C LEU A 262 -5.66 10.74 4.31
N LEU A 263 -5.76 10.31 3.05
CA LEU A 263 -7.05 10.12 2.35
C LEU A 263 -7.71 8.78 2.66
N SER A 264 -6.94 7.77 3.10
CA SER A 264 -7.51 6.52 3.63
C SER A 264 -8.06 6.67 5.05
N SER A 265 -7.74 7.78 5.74
CA SER A 265 -8.20 8.01 7.10
C SER A 265 -9.73 8.01 7.19
N GLY A 266 -10.28 7.09 8.00
CA GLY A 266 -11.72 6.95 8.21
C GLY A 266 -12.49 6.26 7.08
N THR A 267 -11.80 5.61 6.14
CA THR A 267 -12.44 4.87 5.03
C THR A 267 -12.49 3.36 5.25
N GLY A 268 -12.22 2.90 6.47
CA GLY A 268 -12.12 1.47 6.80
C GLY A 268 -10.88 0.80 6.18
N ASN A 269 -9.86 1.58 5.79
CA ASN A 269 -8.63 1.08 5.15
C ASN A 269 -8.92 0.20 3.91
N SER A 270 -9.90 0.58 3.10
CA SER A 270 -10.36 -0.21 1.95
C SER A 270 -9.32 -0.26 0.82
N THR A 271 -9.13 -1.42 0.23
CA THR A 271 -8.32 -1.65 -0.98
C THR A 271 -8.76 -0.76 -2.16
N TYR A 272 -10.05 -0.46 -2.26
CA TYR A 272 -10.58 0.39 -3.32
C TYR A 272 -10.16 1.85 -3.19
N VAL A 273 -10.02 2.37 -1.97
CA VAL A 273 -9.53 3.74 -1.75
C VAL A 273 -8.07 3.86 -2.20
N PHE A 274 -7.24 2.87 -1.88
CA PHE A 274 -5.86 2.80 -2.39
C PHE A 274 -5.83 2.78 -3.92
N THR A 275 -6.64 1.90 -4.55
CA THR A 275 -6.74 1.80 -6.01
C THR A 275 -7.19 3.13 -6.65
N LEU A 276 -8.15 3.82 -6.03
CA LEU A 276 -8.66 5.12 -6.47
C LEU A 276 -7.58 6.21 -6.39
N ILE A 277 -6.84 6.28 -5.27
CA ILE A 277 -5.75 7.25 -5.08
C ILE A 277 -4.68 7.01 -6.15
N LEU A 278 -4.25 5.77 -6.34
CA LEU A 278 -3.22 5.40 -7.33
C LEU A 278 -3.69 5.70 -8.76
N ALA A 279 -4.92 5.32 -9.12
CA ALA A 279 -5.46 5.60 -10.45
C ALA A 279 -5.57 7.10 -10.72
N THR A 280 -6.07 7.90 -9.75
CA THR A 280 -6.17 9.36 -9.86
C THR A 280 -4.80 10.01 -9.98
N PHE A 281 -3.82 9.52 -9.22
CA PHE A 281 -2.42 9.94 -9.32
C PHE A 281 -1.88 9.73 -10.74
N LEU A 282 -2.05 8.53 -11.28
CA LEU A 282 -1.61 8.17 -12.62
C LEU A 282 -2.36 8.96 -13.71
N ILE A 283 -3.66 9.22 -13.55
CA ILE A 283 -4.46 10.06 -14.47
C ILE A 283 -3.87 11.46 -14.54
N GLY A 284 -3.56 12.08 -13.38
CA GLY A 284 -2.91 13.38 -13.33
C GLY A 284 -1.55 13.37 -14.04
N ILE A 285 -0.70 12.39 -13.72
CA ILE A 285 0.62 12.23 -14.35
C ILE A 285 0.49 12.09 -15.89
N ALA A 286 -0.40 11.22 -16.37
CA ALA A 286 -0.60 11.01 -17.81
C ALA A 286 -1.11 12.26 -18.51
N ALA A 287 -2.11 12.94 -17.93
CA ALA A 287 -2.68 14.16 -18.48
C ALA A 287 -1.63 15.30 -18.53
N GLY A 288 -0.86 15.49 -17.46
CA GLY A 288 0.22 16.48 -17.40
C GLY A 288 1.31 16.21 -18.42
N ALA A 289 1.75 14.96 -18.57
CA ALA A 289 2.74 14.55 -19.55
C ALA A 289 2.24 14.74 -21.01
N ALA A 290 0.96 14.43 -21.25
CA ALA A 290 0.34 14.66 -22.57
C ALA A 290 0.30 16.16 -22.91
N VAL A 291 -0.11 17.01 -21.96
CA VAL A 291 -0.16 18.47 -22.11
C VAL A 291 1.26 19.04 -22.33
N PHE A 292 2.26 18.57 -21.58
CA PHE A 292 3.65 18.97 -21.84
C PHE A 292 4.03 18.62 -23.28
N THR A 293 3.78 17.38 -23.72
CA THR A 293 4.14 16.92 -25.07
C THR A 293 3.47 17.76 -26.16
N TRP A 294 2.22 18.13 -25.96
CA TRP A 294 1.47 19.01 -26.88
C TRP A 294 2.00 20.45 -26.88
N LEU A 295 2.32 21.00 -25.71
CA LEU A 295 2.87 22.36 -25.57
C LEU A 295 4.37 22.47 -25.88
N ARG A 296 5.08 21.35 -25.98
CA ARG A 296 6.54 21.32 -26.13
C ARG A 296 7.09 22.27 -27.22
N PRO A 297 6.47 22.36 -28.41
CA PRO A 297 6.97 23.30 -29.44
C PRO A 297 6.86 24.78 -29.04
N ARG A 298 6.00 25.11 -28.08
CA ARG A 298 5.75 26.48 -27.59
C ARG A 298 6.56 26.84 -26.36
N ILE A 299 7.15 25.84 -25.68
CA ILE A 299 7.92 26.03 -24.45
C ILE A 299 9.35 26.37 -24.79
N GLY A 300 9.64 27.66 -24.91
CA GLY A 300 11.01 28.19 -25.15
C GLY A 300 11.92 28.17 -23.92
N ARG A 301 11.34 28.06 -22.68
CA ARG A 301 12.09 28.19 -21.42
C ARG A 301 11.69 27.08 -20.43
N PRO A 302 12.20 25.85 -20.59
CA PRO A 302 11.79 24.71 -19.75
C PRO A 302 12.10 24.92 -18.26
N VAL A 303 13.21 25.55 -17.92
CA VAL A 303 13.57 25.84 -16.50
C VAL A 303 12.53 26.74 -15.81
N ALA A 304 12.03 27.75 -16.54
CA ALA A 304 10.99 28.63 -15.98
C ALA A 304 9.67 27.88 -15.78
N ALA A 305 9.29 27.03 -16.73
CA ALA A 305 8.08 26.20 -16.61
C ALA A 305 8.18 25.23 -15.43
N ILE A 306 9.34 24.60 -15.21
CA ILE A 306 9.58 23.72 -14.06
C ILE A 306 9.53 24.52 -12.74
N ALA A 307 10.14 25.72 -12.66
CA ALA A 307 10.10 26.56 -11.47
C ALA A 307 8.66 26.95 -11.09
N ILE A 308 7.83 27.34 -12.07
CA ILE A 308 6.41 27.62 -11.85
C ILE A 308 5.68 26.34 -11.39
N GLY A 309 5.95 25.22 -12.04
CA GLY A 309 5.36 23.93 -11.67
C GLY A 309 5.68 23.54 -10.22
N GLN A 310 6.89 23.76 -9.74
CA GLN A 310 7.28 23.49 -8.36
C GLN A 310 6.46 24.33 -7.35
N VAL A 311 6.24 25.62 -7.63
CA VAL A 311 5.40 26.49 -6.78
C VAL A 311 3.95 26.03 -6.77
N LEU A 312 3.42 25.65 -7.95
CA LEU A 312 2.04 25.14 -8.06
C LEU A 312 1.86 23.82 -7.29
N VAL A 313 2.81 22.88 -7.40
CA VAL A 313 2.77 21.63 -6.63
C VAL A 313 2.75 21.91 -5.13
N ALA A 314 3.61 22.81 -4.65
CA ALA A 314 3.64 23.18 -3.23
C ALA A 314 2.31 23.76 -2.74
N GLY A 315 1.75 24.71 -3.48
CA GLY A 315 0.48 25.37 -3.14
C GLY A 315 -0.71 24.42 -3.20
N LEU A 316 -0.80 23.58 -4.25
CA LEU A 316 -1.90 22.62 -4.42
C LEU A 316 -1.83 21.49 -3.38
N ALA A 317 -0.64 20.97 -3.08
CA ALA A 317 -0.48 19.90 -2.11
C ALA A 317 -0.82 20.38 -0.69
N PHE A 318 -0.34 21.56 -0.29
CA PHE A 318 -0.64 22.13 1.01
C PHE A 318 -2.11 22.57 1.11
N GLY A 319 -2.66 23.20 0.07
CA GLY A 319 -4.08 23.55 0.01
C GLY A 319 -4.99 22.33 0.09
N GLY A 320 -4.62 21.24 -0.60
CA GLY A 320 -5.31 19.96 -0.52
C GLY A 320 -5.29 19.36 0.88
N LEU A 321 -4.16 19.45 1.60
CA LEU A 321 -4.06 19.01 3.00
C LEU A 321 -5.04 19.79 3.90
N VAL A 322 -5.04 21.11 3.80
CA VAL A 322 -5.94 21.98 4.60
C VAL A 322 -7.40 21.67 4.29
N LEU A 323 -7.73 21.40 3.03
CA LEU A 323 -9.07 20.99 2.62
C LEU A 323 -9.51 19.68 3.28
N VAL A 324 -8.65 18.66 3.27
CA VAL A 324 -8.95 17.35 3.88
C VAL A 324 -9.16 17.47 5.38
N ILE A 325 -8.33 18.26 6.06
CA ILE A 325 -8.44 18.51 7.52
C ILE A 325 -9.72 19.28 7.84
N GLY A 326 -10.06 20.28 7.03
CA GLY A 326 -11.27 21.11 7.21
C GLY A 326 -12.58 20.37 6.94
N HIS A 327 -12.55 19.34 6.10
CA HIS A 327 -13.72 18.53 5.71
C HIS A 327 -13.43 17.03 5.85
N PRO A 328 -13.10 16.55 7.06
CA PRO A 328 -12.88 15.13 7.27
C PRO A 328 -14.21 14.40 7.06
N GLY A 329 -14.25 13.41 6.17
CA GLY A 329 -15.45 12.62 5.88
C GLY A 329 -16.04 11.94 7.14
N PRO A 330 -17.23 11.33 7.05
CA PRO A 330 -17.86 10.67 8.19
C PRO A 330 -17.04 9.46 8.67
N LEU A 331 -17.15 9.17 9.97
CA LEU A 331 -16.65 7.95 10.60
C LEU A 331 -17.74 6.88 10.54
N ASP A 332 -17.81 6.11 9.47
CA ASP A 332 -18.69 4.96 9.47
C ASP A 332 -18.04 3.75 8.80
N PRO A 333 -17.34 2.90 9.58
CA PRO A 333 -16.71 1.70 9.06
C PRO A 333 -17.71 0.63 8.60
N MET A 334 -18.98 0.72 9.04
CA MET A 334 -20.02 -0.27 8.68
C MET A 334 -20.57 -0.08 7.25
N HIS A 335 -20.30 1.06 6.60
CA HIS A 335 -20.79 1.39 5.25
C HIS A 335 -19.63 1.68 4.30
N VAL A 336 -18.77 0.67 4.07
CA VAL A 336 -17.52 0.83 3.27
C VAL A 336 -17.78 1.35 1.86
N LEU A 337 -18.83 0.88 1.16
CA LEU A 337 -19.17 1.39 -0.19
C LEU A 337 -19.51 2.87 -0.19
N GLU A 338 -20.26 3.35 0.80
CA GLU A 338 -20.61 4.77 0.94
C GLU A 338 -19.38 5.60 1.27
N SER A 339 -18.51 5.09 2.16
CA SER A 339 -17.23 5.72 2.51
C SER A 339 -16.31 5.83 1.32
N VAL A 340 -16.20 4.81 0.49
CA VAL A 340 -15.45 4.83 -0.78
C VAL A 340 -16.05 5.86 -1.74
N GLY A 341 -17.38 5.89 -1.89
CA GLY A 341 -18.06 6.88 -2.73
C GLY A 341 -17.78 8.33 -2.32
N LYS A 342 -17.80 8.60 -1.01
CA LYS A 342 -17.47 9.93 -0.45
C LYS A 342 -15.98 10.28 -0.63
N ALA A 343 -15.08 9.30 -0.57
CA ALA A 343 -13.65 9.49 -0.78
C ALA A 343 -13.31 9.92 -2.23
N VAL A 344 -14.12 9.53 -3.22
CA VAL A 344 -13.88 9.86 -4.65
C VAL A 344 -13.67 11.35 -4.84
N GLY A 345 -14.60 12.18 -4.34
CA GLY A 345 -14.54 13.64 -4.51
C GLY A 345 -13.27 14.24 -3.90
N SER A 346 -12.94 13.85 -2.67
CA SER A 346 -11.74 14.34 -1.96
C SER A 346 -10.47 13.91 -2.66
N VAL A 347 -10.37 12.65 -3.10
CA VAL A 347 -9.22 12.13 -3.83
C VAL A 347 -9.01 12.90 -5.15
N PHE A 348 -10.06 13.08 -5.95
CA PHE A 348 -9.95 13.83 -7.21
C PHE A 348 -9.54 15.28 -6.97
N LEU A 349 -10.12 15.95 -5.99
CA LEU A 349 -9.87 17.38 -5.73
C LEU A 349 -8.45 17.62 -5.22
N VAL A 350 -7.89 16.72 -4.42
CA VAL A 350 -6.57 16.87 -3.80
C VAL A 350 -5.46 16.31 -4.70
N VAL A 351 -5.63 15.11 -5.22
CA VAL A 351 -4.57 14.38 -5.91
C VAL A 351 -4.44 14.83 -7.36
N LEU A 352 -5.54 14.96 -8.11
CA LEU A 352 -5.51 15.20 -9.55
C LEU A 352 -4.82 16.51 -9.95
N PRO A 353 -5.12 17.70 -9.35
CA PRO A 353 -4.47 18.94 -9.77
C PRO A 353 -2.96 18.92 -9.52
N THR A 354 -2.54 18.40 -8.38
CA THR A 354 -1.14 18.36 -7.99
C THR A 354 -0.35 17.40 -8.89
N THR A 355 -0.88 16.20 -9.14
CA THR A 355 -0.24 15.20 -10.00
C THR A 355 -0.23 15.59 -11.47
N PHE A 356 -1.23 16.35 -11.93
CA PHE A 356 -1.22 16.95 -13.27
C PHE A 356 0.02 17.84 -13.47
N VAL A 357 0.31 18.72 -12.51
CA VAL A 357 1.52 19.57 -12.59
C VAL A 357 2.80 18.74 -12.50
N MET A 358 2.85 17.72 -11.64
CA MET A 358 3.98 16.79 -11.54
C MET A 358 4.22 16.05 -12.84
N GLY A 359 3.15 15.55 -13.46
CA GLY A 359 3.20 14.86 -14.75
C GLY A 359 3.71 15.71 -15.90
N PHE A 360 3.46 17.03 -15.84
CA PHE A 360 4.05 17.99 -16.77
C PHE A 360 5.54 18.18 -16.55
N MET A 361 6.00 18.27 -15.29
CA MET A 361 7.38 18.63 -14.96
C MET A 361 8.41 17.55 -15.27
N PHE A 362 8.07 16.27 -15.10
CA PHE A 362 9.03 15.19 -15.32
C PHE A 362 9.46 15.08 -16.78
N PRO A 363 8.56 15.02 -17.78
CA PRO A 363 8.95 15.12 -19.18
C PRO A 363 9.60 16.48 -19.53
N ALA A 364 9.25 17.57 -18.85
CA ALA A 364 9.89 18.87 -19.06
C ALA A 364 11.39 18.84 -18.70
N SER A 365 11.78 18.03 -17.71
CA SER A 365 13.19 17.83 -17.36
C SER A 365 13.97 17.19 -18.50
N SER A 366 13.35 16.34 -19.32
CA SER A 366 13.99 15.74 -20.50
C SER A 366 14.38 16.77 -21.57
N ALA A 367 13.71 17.92 -21.59
CA ALA A 367 14.05 19.00 -22.52
C ALA A 367 15.38 19.70 -22.19
N LEU A 368 15.95 19.44 -21.02
CA LEU A 368 17.28 19.91 -20.61
C LEU A 368 18.41 18.95 -21.01
N LEU A 369 18.06 17.74 -21.48
CA LEU A 369 19.00 16.80 -22.08
C LEU A 369 19.32 17.24 -23.49
N GLY A 370 20.56 17.03 -23.95
CA GLY A 370 20.93 17.26 -25.35
C GLY A 370 20.37 16.16 -26.25
N ASP A 371 20.11 16.50 -27.51
CA ASP A 371 19.66 15.57 -28.55
C ASP A 371 20.88 14.87 -29.22
N ASP A 372 21.80 14.26 -28.44
CA ASP A 372 22.91 13.47 -29.01
C ASP A 372 22.37 12.13 -29.55
N PRO A 373 22.41 11.92 -30.90
CA PRO A 373 21.85 10.71 -31.49
C PRO A 373 22.49 9.40 -31.02
N ARG A 374 23.71 9.48 -30.45
CA ARG A 374 24.45 8.30 -29.95
C ARG A 374 24.07 7.90 -28.55
N ARG A 375 23.37 8.78 -27.80
CA ARG A 375 23.07 8.61 -26.38
C ARG A 375 21.60 8.81 -26.01
N ILE A 376 20.70 8.68 -26.97
CA ILE A 376 19.27 8.92 -26.77
C ILE A 376 18.70 8.01 -25.66
N ALA A 377 18.91 6.69 -25.79
CA ALA A 377 18.41 5.74 -24.82
C ALA A 377 19.15 5.84 -23.48
N THR A 378 20.47 6.09 -23.51
CA THR A 378 21.27 6.34 -22.29
C THR A 378 20.76 7.57 -21.52
N SER A 379 20.44 8.66 -22.23
CA SER A 379 19.90 9.88 -21.62
C SER A 379 18.51 9.69 -21.04
N ALA A 380 17.62 9.03 -21.78
CA ALA A 380 16.28 8.69 -21.30
C ALA A 380 16.32 7.73 -20.11
N GLY A 381 17.16 6.69 -20.18
CA GLY A 381 17.37 5.73 -19.09
C GLY A 381 17.98 6.37 -17.85
N GLY A 382 18.94 7.28 -18.01
CA GLY A 382 19.52 8.04 -16.90
C GLY A 382 18.51 8.94 -16.20
N LEU A 383 17.63 9.60 -16.96
CA LEU A 383 16.57 10.45 -16.42
C LEU A 383 15.57 9.62 -15.60
N LEU A 384 15.12 8.48 -16.14
CA LEU A 384 14.21 7.57 -15.45
C LEU A 384 14.88 6.98 -14.21
N ALA A 385 16.14 6.55 -14.30
CA ALA A 385 16.89 6.02 -13.16
C ALA A 385 17.04 7.06 -12.04
N ALA A 386 17.34 8.32 -12.38
CA ALA A 386 17.43 9.39 -11.38
C ALA A 386 16.09 9.67 -10.71
N ASN A 387 14.99 9.69 -11.47
CA ASN A 387 13.64 9.84 -10.91
C ASN A 387 13.28 8.68 -9.97
N THR A 388 13.54 7.46 -10.40
CA THR A 388 13.27 6.26 -9.61
C THR A 388 14.13 6.19 -8.34
N LEU A 389 15.38 6.66 -8.40
CA LEU A 389 16.24 6.74 -7.22
C LEU A 389 15.68 7.74 -6.19
N GLY A 390 15.17 8.89 -6.66
CA GLY A 390 14.45 9.84 -5.79
C GLY A 390 13.22 9.21 -5.14
N ALA A 391 12.45 8.43 -5.89
CA ALA A 391 11.31 7.68 -5.41
C ALA A 391 11.71 6.65 -4.32
N ILE A 392 12.79 5.90 -4.52
CA ILE A 392 13.33 4.95 -3.51
C ILE A 392 13.68 5.69 -2.22
N VAL A 393 14.37 6.82 -2.32
CA VAL A 393 14.71 7.61 -1.13
C VAL A 393 13.44 8.05 -0.39
N ALA A 394 12.39 8.43 -1.10
CA ALA A 394 11.10 8.81 -0.48
C ALA A 394 10.44 7.64 0.25
N THR A 395 10.46 6.40 -0.30
CA THR A 395 9.85 5.23 0.33
C THR A 395 10.47 4.86 1.67
N PHE A 396 11.71 5.24 1.92
CA PHE A 396 12.37 5.07 3.21
C PHE A 396 12.32 6.33 4.08
N ALA A 397 12.71 7.47 3.53
CA ALA A 397 12.85 8.67 4.32
C ALA A 397 11.52 9.13 4.91
N ILE A 398 10.43 9.05 4.12
CA ILE A 398 9.13 9.55 4.59
C ILE A 398 8.58 8.70 5.74
N PRO A 399 8.38 7.36 5.60
CA PRO A 399 7.80 6.56 6.68
C PRO A 399 8.70 6.43 7.92
N PHE A 400 10.02 6.27 7.74
CA PHE A 400 10.92 5.92 8.84
C PHE A 400 11.62 7.11 9.51
N LEU A 401 11.85 8.20 8.78
CA LEU A 401 12.59 9.35 9.32
C LEU A 401 11.69 10.57 9.53
N VAL A 402 10.74 10.83 8.62
CA VAL A 402 9.95 12.06 8.68
C VAL A 402 8.68 11.85 9.50
N ILE A 403 7.86 10.87 9.16
CA ILE A 403 6.56 10.65 9.82
C ILE A 403 6.69 10.41 11.33
N PRO A 404 7.59 9.55 11.85
CA PRO A 404 7.69 9.33 13.29
C PRO A 404 8.11 10.58 14.09
N VAL A 405 8.74 11.55 13.43
CA VAL A 405 9.24 12.77 14.08
C VAL A 405 8.21 13.90 14.02
N VAL A 406 7.57 14.10 12.86
CA VAL A 406 6.71 15.27 12.64
C VAL A 406 5.26 14.93 12.32
N GLY A 407 4.94 13.68 12.03
CA GLY A 407 3.63 13.20 11.57
C GLY A 407 3.36 13.46 10.09
N SER A 408 2.39 12.72 9.54
CA SER A 408 2.04 12.79 8.11
C SER A 408 1.57 14.17 7.63
N PRO A 409 0.73 14.93 8.38
CA PRO A 409 0.30 16.24 7.93
C PRO A 409 1.45 17.25 7.81
N VAL A 410 2.36 17.26 8.79
CA VAL A 410 3.55 18.14 8.76
C VAL A 410 4.52 17.69 7.68
N ALA A 411 4.65 16.39 7.42
CA ALA A 411 5.47 15.86 6.34
C ALA A 411 5.04 16.37 4.96
N VAL A 412 3.72 16.53 4.69
CA VAL A 412 3.23 17.18 3.47
C VAL A 412 3.75 18.60 3.35
N ALA A 413 3.69 19.38 4.43
CA ALA A 413 4.19 20.76 4.47
C ALA A 413 5.72 20.82 4.24
N VAL A 414 6.47 19.87 4.81
CA VAL A 414 7.94 19.77 4.61
C VAL A 414 8.26 19.52 3.13
N ILE A 415 7.57 18.57 2.48
CA ILE A 415 7.80 18.32 1.04
C ILE A 415 7.38 19.53 0.20
N ALA A 416 6.30 20.22 0.57
CA ALA A 416 5.88 21.43 -0.11
C ALA A 416 6.96 22.53 -0.01
N LEU A 417 7.60 22.68 1.14
CA LEU A 417 8.75 23.61 1.31
C LEU A 417 9.96 23.18 0.47
N VAL A 418 10.21 21.89 0.28
CA VAL A 418 11.25 21.39 -0.66
C VAL A 418 10.94 21.85 -2.09
N ASN A 419 9.66 21.78 -2.51
CA ASN A 419 9.26 22.27 -3.83
C ASN A 419 9.46 23.79 -3.94
N VAL A 420 9.09 24.59 -2.92
CA VAL A 420 9.33 26.05 -2.89
C VAL A 420 10.83 26.35 -2.99
N ALA A 421 11.66 25.69 -2.19
CA ALA A 421 13.12 25.86 -2.21
C ALA A 421 13.71 25.51 -3.58
N THR A 422 13.24 24.44 -4.20
CA THR A 422 13.66 24.04 -5.57
C THR A 422 13.31 25.13 -6.57
N ALA A 423 12.10 25.69 -6.52
CA ALA A 423 11.69 26.80 -7.39
C ALA A 423 12.59 28.02 -7.23
N LEU A 424 12.83 28.45 -6.00
CA LEU A 424 13.67 29.62 -5.71
C LEU A 424 15.11 29.41 -6.18
N THR A 425 15.67 28.22 -5.98
CA THR A 425 17.02 27.85 -6.46
C THR A 425 17.11 27.89 -7.98
N LEU A 426 16.09 27.37 -8.68
CA LEU A 426 16.04 27.41 -10.15
C LEU A 426 15.96 28.86 -10.67
N LEU A 427 15.18 29.73 -10.04
CA LEU A 427 15.05 31.14 -10.40
C LEU A 427 16.34 31.91 -10.14
N ALA A 428 17.03 31.62 -9.03
CA ALA A 428 18.32 32.23 -8.72
C ALA A 428 19.42 31.82 -9.70
N ALA A 429 19.48 30.53 -10.06
CA ALA A 429 20.49 29.95 -10.98
C ALA A 429 20.23 30.25 -12.46
N SER A 430 19.14 30.94 -12.82
CA SER A 430 18.73 31.15 -14.21
C SER A 430 18.54 32.63 -14.56
N PRO A 431 19.62 33.41 -14.72
CA PRO A 431 19.55 34.85 -15.00
C PRO A 431 18.89 35.17 -16.35
N LYS A 432 18.82 34.23 -17.29
CA LYS A 432 18.19 34.39 -18.62
C LYS A 432 16.64 34.45 -18.58
N ILE A 433 15.99 34.21 -17.44
CA ILE A 433 14.54 34.41 -17.28
C ILE A 433 14.28 35.93 -17.23
N ALA A 434 13.28 36.41 -17.97
CA ALA A 434 12.91 37.85 -17.94
C ALA A 434 12.70 38.33 -16.51
N SER A 435 13.29 39.48 -16.15
CA SER A 435 13.35 39.98 -14.76
C SER A 435 11.97 40.07 -14.09
N ALA A 436 10.95 40.55 -14.81
CA ALA A 436 9.57 40.67 -14.30
C ALA A 436 8.94 39.29 -14.02
N GLY A 437 9.03 38.31 -14.93
CA GLY A 437 8.48 36.98 -14.73
C GLY A 437 9.21 36.21 -13.61
N ARG A 438 10.52 36.38 -13.48
CA ARG A 438 11.32 35.82 -12.39
C ARG A 438 10.90 36.40 -11.03
N LEU A 439 10.75 37.73 -10.95
CA LEU A 439 10.33 38.39 -9.73
C LEU A 439 8.91 37.95 -9.32
N ALA A 440 7.98 37.90 -10.27
CA ALA A 440 6.61 37.46 -10.01
C ALA A 440 6.56 36.02 -9.50
N THR A 441 7.27 35.08 -10.16
CA THR A 441 7.32 33.68 -9.72
C THR A 441 8.00 33.55 -8.35
N ALA A 442 9.08 34.28 -8.08
CA ALA A 442 9.74 34.30 -6.79
C ALA A 442 8.84 34.87 -5.69
N ALA A 443 8.10 35.93 -5.97
CA ALA A 443 7.13 36.50 -5.03
C ALA A 443 6.03 35.51 -4.68
N VAL A 444 5.45 34.82 -5.67
CA VAL A 444 4.44 33.76 -5.43
C VAL A 444 5.05 32.61 -4.63
N ALA A 445 6.28 32.17 -4.94
CA ALA A 445 6.97 31.13 -4.18
C ALA A 445 7.15 31.52 -2.70
N VAL A 446 7.54 32.77 -2.43
CA VAL A 446 7.67 33.30 -1.06
C VAL A 446 6.30 33.35 -0.37
N VAL A 447 5.25 33.81 -1.04
CA VAL A 447 3.89 33.84 -0.48
C VAL A 447 3.40 32.44 -0.13
N VAL A 448 3.58 31.45 -1.04
CA VAL A 448 3.23 30.05 -0.77
C VAL A 448 4.04 29.51 0.40
N GLY A 449 5.35 29.75 0.43
CA GLY A 449 6.21 29.34 1.54
C GLY A 449 5.77 29.94 2.89
N LEU A 450 5.45 31.24 2.92
CA LEU A 450 4.92 31.90 4.11
C LEU A 450 3.57 31.34 4.53
N ALA A 451 2.66 31.06 3.60
CA ALA A 451 1.36 30.45 3.89
C ALA A 451 1.53 29.05 4.54
N ILE A 452 2.49 28.24 4.06
CA ILE A 452 2.82 26.95 4.67
C ILE A 452 3.35 27.15 6.09
N VAL A 453 4.29 28.07 6.30
CA VAL A 453 4.87 28.34 7.63
C VAL A 453 3.80 28.86 8.60
N VAL A 454 2.95 29.78 8.16
CA VAL A 454 1.82 30.30 8.97
C VAL A 454 0.85 29.16 9.29
N GLY A 455 0.52 28.30 8.32
CA GLY A 455 -0.33 27.12 8.54
C GLY A 455 0.25 26.17 9.59
N LEU A 456 1.56 25.90 9.55
CA LEU A 456 2.26 25.11 10.55
C LEU A 456 2.25 25.78 11.95
N ALA A 457 2.34 27.09 12.00
CA ALA A 457 2.32 27.85 13.26
C ALA A 457 0.91 28.04 13.86
N THR A 458 -0.15 27.82 13.04
CA THR A 458 -1.53 28.02 13.46
C THR A 458 -2.10 26.72 14.06
N PRO A 459 -2.45 26.68 15.37
CA PRO A 459 -3.00 25.49 15.99
C PRO A 459 -4.25 24.97 15.27
N GLY A 460 -4.31 23.66 15.00
CA GLY A 460 -5.46 23.00 14.38
C GLY A 460 -5.49 23.04 12.85
N THR A 461 -4.61 23.79 12.19
CA THR A 461 -4.55 23.83 10.71
C THR A 461 -3.89 22.60 10.13
N VAL A 462 -2.82 22.11 10.75
CA VAL A 462 -2.05 20.96 10.30
C VAL A 462 -2.11 19.89 11.38
N VAL A 463 -3.18 19.09 11.36
CA VAL A 463 -3.45 18.00 12.31
C VAL A 463 -3.85 16.75 11.55
N ASP A 464 -3.78 15.59 12.22
CA ASP A 464 -4.26 14.34 11.63
C ASP A 464 -5.78 14.41 11.32
N PRO A 465 -6.24 13.98 10.12
CA PRO A 465 -7.66 14.01 9.76
C PRO A 465 -8.56 13.22 10.72
N GLY A 466 -8.07 12.13 11.32
CA GLY A 466 -8.79 11.37 12.34
C GLY A 466 -9.04 12.19 13.60
N ILE A 467 -8.02 12.95 14.07
CA ILE A 467 -8.17 13.87 15.20
C ILE A 467 -9.18 14.98 14.88
N ALA A 468 -9.08 15.57 13.68
CA ALA A 468 -10.01 16.61 13.24
C ALA A 468 -11.45 16.11 13.24
N ARG A 469 -11.68 14.90 12.73
CA ARG A 469 -12.99 14.25 12.66
C ARG A 469 -13.59 13.97 14.04
N VAL A 470 -12.82 13.33 14.95
CA VAL A 470 -13.28 13.04 16.31
C VAL A 470 -13.67 14.33 17.02
N ARG A 471 -12.89 15.41 16.90
CA ARG A 471 -13.20 16.70 17.52
C ARG A 471 -14.45 17.35 16.92
N GLN A 472 -14.62 17.30 15.60
CA GLN A 472 -15.81 17.87 14.93
C GLN A 472 -17.11 17.15 15.28
N THR A 473 -17.03 15.85 15.60
CA THR A 473 -18.18 15.06 16.05
C THR A 473 -18.40 15.11 17.57
N GLY A 474 -17.68 15.97 18.29
CA GLY A 474 -17.84 16.18 19.73
C GLY A 474 -17.06 15.18 20.61
N GLY A 475 -16.19 14.37 20.01
CA GLY A 475 -15.31 13.47 20.75
C GLY A 475 -14.08 14.16 21.35
N THR A 476 -13.40 13.45 22.24
CA THR A 476 -12.19 13.91 22.92
C THR A 476 -11.05 12.96 22.68
N ILE A 477 -9.90 13.47 22.27
CA ILE A 477 -8.65 12.72 22.12
C ILE A 477 -7.84 12.86 23.40
N PHE A 478 -7.45 11.74 24.02
CA PHE A 478 -6.60 11.68 25.21
C PHE A 478 -5.12 11.65 24.84
N ALA A 479 -4.79 10.87 23.79
CA ALA A 479 -3.44 10.72 23.27
C ALA A 479 -3.47 10.42 21.80
N SER A 480 -2.39 10.78 21.11
CA SER A 480 -2.17 10.47 19.70
C SER A 480 -0.69 10.16 19.49
N ALA A 481 -0.40 9.15 18.71
CA ALA A 481 0.92 8.81 18.23
C ALA A 481 0.85 8.41 16.76
N GLU A 482 1.89 8.72 16.02
CA GLU A 482 2.01 8.27 14.63
C GLU A 482 3.36 7.58 14.47
N ASP A 483 3.32 6.37 13.97
CA ASP A 483 4.50 5.59 13.62
C ASP A 483 4.57 5.34 12.11
N GLU A 484 5.54 4.56 11.69
CA GLU A 484 5.73 4.22 10.29
C GLU A 484 4.54 3.48 9.68
N ILE A 485 3.73 2.77 10.49
CA ILE A 485 2.59 1.97 10.01
C ILE A 485 1.30 2.78 10.00
N ALA A 486 0.94 3.40 11.15
CA ALA A 486 -0.37 4.02 11.32
C ALA A 486 -0.33 5.27 12.22
N ALA A 487 -1.37 6.09 12.09
CA ALA A 487 -1.72 7.10 13.09
C ALA A 487 -2.71 6.48 14.08
N VAL A 488 -2.38 6.53 15.37
CA VAL A 488 -3.15 5.90 16.45
C VAL A 488 -3.63 6.96 17.42
N GLN A 489 -4.92 6.93 17.74
CA GLN A 489 -5.53 7.84 18.71
C GLN A 489 -6.29 7.05 19.77
N ALA A 490 -6.10 7.41 21.04
CA ALA A 490 -6.94 6.98 22.15
C ALA A 490 -7.84 8.15 22.58
N GLY A 491 -9.12 7.88 22.80
CA GLY A 491 -10.04 8.93 23.17
C GLY A 491 -11.42 8.43 23.61
N LYS A 492 -12.40 9.34 23.51
CA LYS A 492 -13.79 9.04 23.85
C LYS A 492 -14.72 9.73 22.85
N HIS A 493 -15.64 8.93 22.29
CA HIS A 493 -16.76 9.40 21.50
C HIS A 493 -17.99 8.59 21.91
N GLY A 494 -18.72 9.09 22.93
CA GLY A 494 -19.70 8.27 23.64
C GLY A 494 -19.02 7.36 24.67
N GLN A 495 -18.27 6.37 24.23
CA GLN A 495 -17.45 5.46 25.04
C GLN A 495 -15.95 5.61 24.72
N ARG A 496 -15.09 4.89 25.44
CA ARG A 496 -13.65 4.88 25.16
C ARG A 496 -13.37 4.09 23.89
N GLU A 497 -12.60 4.68 22.99
CA GLU A 497 -12.33 4.13 21.67
C GLU A 497 -10.84 4.25 21.31
N LEU A 498 -10.38 3.31 20.53
CA LEU A 498 -9.09 3.32 19.86
C LEU A 498 -9.32 3.48 18.34
N TRP A 499 -8.77 4.53 17.77
CA TRP A 499 -8.75 4.74 16.32
C TRP A 499 -7.37 4.43 15.76
N VAL A 500 -7.35 3.72 14.66
CA VAL A 500 -6.13 3.47 13.86
C VAL A 500 -6.41 3.95 12.45
N THR A 501 -5.56 4.84 11.95
CA THR A 501 -5.76 5.53 10.66
C THR A 501 -7.18 6.13 10.56
N GLY A 502 -7.62 6.79 11.65
CA GLY A 502 -8.92 7.47 11.71
C GLY A 502 -10.15 6.57 11.64
N THR A 503 -9.99 5.25 11.69
CA THR A 503 -11.08 4.28 11.76
C THR A 503 -11.20 3.75 13.18
N SER A 504 -12.42 3.66 13.72
CA SER A 504 -12.67 3.05 15.03
C SER A 504 -12.37 1.57 14.93
N MET A 505 -11.28 1.11 15.57
CA MET A 505 -10.83 -0.27 15.50
C MET A 505 -11.41 -1.11 16.62
N THR A 506 -11.57 -0.54 17.80
CA THR A 506 -12.10 -1.28 18.93
C THR A 506 -12.74 -0.35 19.97
N LEU A 507 -13.77 -0.86 20.60
CA LEU A 507 -14.50 -0.26 21.70
C LEU A 507 -14.23 -1.06 22.97
N LEU A 508 -14.25 -0.39 24.12
CA LEU A 508 -14.13 -1.08 25.39
C LEU A 508 -15.47 -1.79 25.72
N THR A 509 -15.62 -3.01 25.25
CA THR A 509 -16.86 -3.80 25.33
C THR A 509 -16.66 -5.11 26.10
N VAL A 510 -17.75 -5.69 26.53
CA VAL A 510 -17.78 -7.04 27.11
C VAL A 510 -17.36 -8.09 26.09
N ASP A 511 -17.64 -7.85 24.79
CA ASP A 511 -17.30 -8.77 23.70
C ASP A 511 -15.78 -9.00 23.64
N ALA A 512 -14.99 -7.92 23.70
CA ALA A 512 -13.53 -8.02 23.68
C ALA A 512 -12.95 -8.76 24.91
N LYS A 513 -13.61 -8.64 26.08
CA LYS A 513 -13.19 -9.31 27.31
C LYS A 513 -13.52 -10.79 27.34
N LEU A 514 -14.60 -11.18 26.68
CA LEU A 514 -15.00 -12.59 26.57
C LEU A 514 -14.17 -13.40 25.58
N MET A 515 -13.45 -12.77 24.67
CA MET A 515 -12.66 -13.47 23.66
C MET A 515 -11.72 -14.55 24.24
N PRO A 516 -10.90 -14.29 25.26
CA PRO A 516 -10.07 -15.33 25.86
C PRO A 516 -10.85 -16.20 26.87
N VAL A 517 -11.95 -15.70 27.43
CA VAL A 517 -12.71 -16.40 28.51
C VAL A 517 -13.55 -17.52 27.95
N LEU A 518 -14.20 -17.35 26.80
CA LEU A 518 -15.03 -18.40 26.19
C LEU A 518 -14.24 -19.68 25.89
N PRO A 519 -13.09 -19.65 25.16
CA PRO A 519 -12.29 -20.86 24.98
C PRO A 519 -11.72 -21.39 26.29
N PHE A 520 -11.44 -20.53 27.28
CA PHE A 520 -10.98 -20.96 28.59
C PHE A 520 -12.08 -21.69 29.42
N ILE A 521 -13.33 -21.31 29.28
CA ILE A 521 -14.47 -22.06 29.86
C ILE A 521 -14.54 -23.48 29.26
N LEU A 522 -14.32 -23.61 27.97
CA LEU A 522 -14.33 -24.89 27.26
C LEU A 522 -13.13 -25.78 27.62
N ARG A 523 -12.00 -25.15 28.00
CA ARG A 523 -10.73 -25.84 28.36
C ARG A 523 -10.11 -25.18 29.60
N PRO A 524 -10.66 -25.38 30.81
CA PRO A 524 -10.22 -24.71 32.04
C PRO A 524 -8.79 -25.07 32.49
N GLN A 525 -8.22 -26.13 31.94
CA GLN A 525 -6.84 -26.58 32.18
C GLN A 525 -5.80 -25.89 31.26
N SER A 526 -6.21 -25.02 30.34
CA SER A 526 -5.31 -24.28 29.47
C SER A 526 -4.30 -23.47 30.28
N THR A 527 -3.09 -23.37 29.76
CA THR A 527 -1.94 -22.71 30.41
C THR A 527 -1.31 -21.62 29.55
N ARG A 528 -1.43 -21.73 28.23
CA ARG A 528 -0.81 -20.80 27.27
C ARG A 528 -1.83 -20.29 26.26
N ALA A 529 -1.77 -18.97 26.03
CA ALA A 529 -2.60 -18.31 25.01
C ALA A 529 -1.74 -17.46 24.08
N LEU A 530 -2.22 -17.34 22.83
CA LEU A 530 -1.78 -16.36 21.86
C LEU A 530 -2.95 -15.42 21.56
N THR A 531 -2.72 -14.11 21.59
CA THR A 531 -3.66 -13.11 21.09
C THR A 531 -3.07 -12.44 19.85
N VAL A 532 -3.75 -12.54 18.71
CA VAL A 532 -3.41 -11.89 17.45
C VAL A 532 -4.26 -10.64 17.34
N ALA A 533 -3.60 -9.50 17.21
CA ALA A 533 -4.02 -8.14 17.44
C ALA A 533 -4.19 -7.80 18.93
N PHE A 534 -3.47 -6.74 19.36
CA PHE A 534 -3.52 -6.27 20.75
C PHE A 534 -4.74 -5.36 21.00
N GLY A 535 -5.04 -4.48 20.04
CA GLY A 535 -6.11 -3.51 20.14
C GLY A 535 -6.02 -2.66 21.40
N MET A 536 -7.10 -2.62 22.21
CA MET A 536 -7.10 -1.97 23.53
C MET A 536 -6.45 -2.82 24.64
N GLY A 537 -5.92 -3.99 24.33
CA GLY A 537 -5.33 -4.92 25.29
C GLY A 537 -6.35 -5.74 26.09
N SER A 538 -7.64 -5.70 25.72
CA SER A 538 -8.71 -6.38 26.46
C SER A 538 -8.53 -7.89 26.50
N ALA A 539 -8.28 -8.52 25.36
CA ALA A 539 -8.08 -9.96 25.27
C ALA A 539 -6.78 -10.40 25.97
N PHE A 540 -5.68 -9.67 25.75
CA PHE A 540 -4.40 -9.92 26.43
C PHE A 540 -4.54 -9.84 27.96
N ARG A 541 -5.15 -8.75 28.45
CA ARG A 541 -5.37 -8.55 29.88
C ARG A 541 -6.29 -9.63 30.46
N GLY A 542 -7.41 -9.96 29.77
CA GLY A 542 -8.35 -10.98 30.20
C GLY A 542 -7.70 -12.37 30.31
N ALA A 543 -6.84 -12.74 29.36
CA ALA A 543 -6.09 -13.99 29.38
C ALA A 543 -5.11 -14.05 30.58
N LEU A 544 -4.42 -12.95 30.89
CA LEU A 544 -3.53 -12.88 32.07
C LEU A 544 -4.32 -12.95 33.37
N ILE A 545 -5.50 -12.33 33.48
CA ILE A 545 -6.39 -12.45 34.64
C ILE A 545 -6.86 -13.90 34.81
N ALA A 546 -7.11 -14.61 33.71
CA ALA A 546 -7.43 -16.03 33.74
C ALA A 546 -6.25 -16.94 34.19
N GLY A 547 -5.06 -16.37 34.36
CA GLY A 547 -3.84 -17.06 34.75
C GLY A 547 -3.06 -17.70 33.63
N LEU A 548 -3.39 -17.37 32.37
CA LEU A 548 -2.70 -17.91 31.19
C LEU A 548 -1.38 -17.18 30.94
N ARG A 549 -0.34 -17.93 30.58
CA ARG A 549 0.86 -17.34 29.99
C ARG A 549 0.51 -16.90 28.56
N THR A 550 0.59 -15.59 28.29
CA THR A 550 0.01 -15.01 27.07
C THR A 550 1.04 -14.25 26.26
N ASP A 551 1.16 -14.64 25.01
CA ASP A 551 1.85 -13.85 23.98
C ASP A 551 0.77 -13.03 23.24
N ALA A 552 1.02 -11.72 23.05
CA ALA A 552 0.18 -10.85 22.23
C ALA A 552 1.01 -10.32 21.05
N VAL A 553 0.49 -10.47 19.84
CA VAL A 553 1.15 -9.98 18.63
C VAL A 553 0.40 -8.78 18.10
N GLU A 554 1.11 -7.67 17.90
CA GLU A 554 0.55 -6.42 17.40
C GLU A 554 1.38 -5.87 16.24
N LEU A 555 0.71 -5.51 15.17
CA LEU A 555 1.35 -4.98 13.97
C LEU A 555 1.84 -3.54 14.17
N VAL A 556 1.07 -2.70 14.86
CA VAL A 556 1.27 -1.26 14.98
C VAL A 556 1.97 -0.91 16.29
N PRO A 557 3.23 -0.45 16.27
CA PRO A 557 4.02 -0.19 17.49
C PRO A 557 3.39 0.81 18.46
N SER A 558 2.58 1.74 17.94
CA SER A 558 1.92 2.76 18.76
C SER A 558 0.66 2.29 19.47
N VAL A 559 0.08 1.14 19.07
CA VAL A 559 -1.16 0.61 19.68
C VAL A 559 -0.96 0.23 21.15
N PRO A 560 0.03 -0.59 21.54
CA PRO A 560 0.24 -0.93 22.95
C PRO A 560 0.57 0.27 23.84
N LYS A 561 1.10 1.36 23.29
CA LYS A 561 1.38 2.59 24.04
C LYS A 561 0.09 3.29 24.50
N MET A 562 -1.06 3.01 23.85
CA MET A 562 -2.36 3.57 24.22
C MET A 562 -3.04 2.81 25.35
N PHE A 563 -2.54 1.65 25.75
CA PHE A 563 -3.18 0.75 26.72
C PHE A 563 -3.52 1.43 28.06
N GLY A 564 -2.62 2.30 28.56
CA GLY A 564 -2.82 3.04 29.81
C GLY A 564 -3.98 4.03 29.82
N TYR A 565 -4.52 4.41 28.65
CA TYR A 565 -5.69 5.26 28.55
C TYR A 565 -7.01 4.50 28.72
N PHE A 566 -6.96 3.19 28.63
CA PHE A 566 -8.12 2.31 28.74
C PHE A 566 -8.18 1.59 30.09
N TYR A 567 -7.03 1.19 30.64
CA TYR A 567 -6.91 0.41 31.87
C TYR A 567 -5.95 1.05 32.86
N GLY A 568 -6.43 1.24 34.10
CA GLY A 568 -5.62 1.83 35.17
C GLY A 568 -4.47 0.95 35.66
N ASP A 569 -4.56 -0.37 35.42
CA ASP A 569 -3.56 -1.38 35.77
C ASP A 569 -2.61 -1.72 34.62
N ALA A 570 -2.66 -1.00 33.51
CA ALA A 570 -1.90 -1.28 32.28
C ALA A 570 -0.40 -1.48 32.52
N ALA A 571 0.22 -0.65 33.37
CA ALA A 571 1.63 -0.77 33.68
C ALA A 571 1.95 -2.10 34.38
N ALA A 572 1.12 -2.54 35.31
CA ALA A 572 1.28 -3.82 36.02
C ALA A 572 1.04 -5.00 35.07
N VAL A 573 0.06 -4.90 34.17
CA VAL A 573 -0.25 -5.92 33.17
C VAL A 573 0.92 -6.09 32.19
N LEU A 574 1.49 -5.00 31.68
CA LEU A 574 2.65 -5.03 30.77
C LEU A 574 3.93 -5.55 31.48
N ALA A 575 4.06 -5.34 32.78
CA ALA A 575 5.17 -5.85 33.58
C ALA A 575 4.97 -7.30 34.06
N ASN A 576 3.84 -7.93 33.77
CA ASN A 576 3.55 -9.30 34.20
C ASN A 576 4.51 -10.28 33.50
N PRO A 577 5.24 -11.12 34.25
CA PRO A 577 6.20 -12.07 33.64
C PRO A 577 5.53 -13.16 32.79
N ASN A 578 4.22 -13.37 32.96
CA ASN A 578 3.45 -14.30 32.13
C ASN A 578 2.91 -13.65 30.85
N GLY A 579 3.09 -12.32 30.65
CA GLY A 579 2.65 -11.60 29.47
C GLY A 579 3.81 -11.11 28.63
N ARG A 580 3.70 -11.26 27.31
CA ARG A 580 4.68 -10.72 26.36
C ARG A 580 3.94 -10.06 25.18
N VAL A 581 4.28 -8.80 24.89
CA VAL A 581 3.79 -8.10 23.69
C VAL A 581 4.89 -8.12 22.63
N ILE A 582 4.56 -8.63 21.44
CA ILE A 582 5.45 -8.81 20.30
C ILE A 582 4.99 -7.88 19.19
N ILE A 583 5.87 -6.94 18.79
CA ILE A 583 5.58 -6.08 17.63
C ILE A 583 5.98 -6.82 16.37
N ALA A 584 4.99 -7.37 15.69
CA ALA A 584 5.17 -8.15 14.46
C ALA A 584 3.85 -8.25 13.69
N ASP A 585 3.94 -8.68 12.43
CA ASP A 585 2.76 -9.10 11.68
C ASP A 585 2.19 -10.40 12.28
N GLY A 586 0.89 -10.39 12.65
CA GLY A 586 0.25 -11.50 13.34
C GLY A 586 0.20 -12.79 12.53
N ARG A 587 -0.07 -12.67 11.22
CA ARG A 587 -0.05 -13.83 10.31
C ARG A 587 1.34 -14.44 10.21
N ASN A 588 2.35 -13.62 9.92
CA ASN A 588 3.73 -14.09 9.84
C ASN A 588 4.20 -14.74 11.14
N HIS A 589 3.79 -14.20 12.30
CA HIS A 589 4.11 -14.82 13.59
C HIS A 589 3.50 -16.22 13.68
N VAL A 590 2.23 -16.39 13.34
CA VAL A 590 1.54 -17.69 13.35
C VAL A 590 2.16 -18.68 12.37
N GLU A 591 2.61 -18.22 11.20
CA GLU A 591 3.26 -19.08 10.20
C GLU A 591 4.69 -19.51 10.59
N LEU A 592 5.44 -18.63 11.25
CA LEU A 592 6.87 -18.79 11.45
C LEU A 592 7.27 -19.28 12.83
N THR A 593 6.42 -19.13 13.86
CA THR A 593 6.73 -19.59 15.23
C THR A 593 6.58 -21.09 15.37
N ASP A 594 7.42 -21.69 16.20
CA ASP A 594 7.32 -23.09 16.64
C ASP A 594 6.65 -23.24 18.02
N GLN A 595 6.22 -22.11 18.64
CA GLN A 595 5.55 -22.13 19.92
C GLN A 595 4.15 -22.72 19.77
N ARG A 596 3.72 -23.53 20.75
CA ARG A 596 2.38 -24.10 20.79
C ARG A 596 1.54 -23.46 21.89
N TYR A 597 0.23 -23.42 21.66
CA TYR A 597 -0.75 -22.77 22.51
C TYR A 597 -1.96 -23.66 22.76
N ASP A 598 -2.59 -23.48 23.92
CA ASP A 598 -3.87 -24.14 24.23
C ASP A 598 -5.04 -23.31 23.69
N ILE A 599 -4.86 -21.99 23.63
CA ILE A 599 -5.86 -21.04 23.14
C ILE A 599 -5.19 -20.06 22.19
N ILE A 600 -5.77 -19.89 21.00
CA ILE A 600 -5.40 -18.84 20.04
C ILE A 600 -6.62 -17.94 19.85
N VAL A 601 -6.46 -16.66 20.13
CA VAL A 601 -7.50 -15.63 19.96
C VAL A 601 -7.07 -14.71 18.82
N THR A 602 -7.91 -14.58 17.80
CA THR A 602 -7.70 -13.62 16.70
C THR A 602 -8.82 -12.58 16.70
N ASP A 603 -8.44 -11.31 16.78
CA ASP A 603 -9.34 -10.15 16.76
C ASP A 603 -9.01 -9.27 15.54
N PRO A 604 -9.54 -9.59 14.33
CA PRO A 604 -9.25 -8.82 13.14
C PRO A 604 -9.83 -7.40 13.25
N PRO A 605 -9.12 -6.39 12.69
CA PRO A 605 -9.61 -5.02 12.71
C PRO A 605 -10.89 -4.89 11.86
N PRO A 606 -11.94 -4.21 12.38
CA PRO A 606 -13.12 -3.90 11.58
C PRO A 606 -12.82 -2.76 10.58
N PRO A 607 -13.53 -2.71 9.45
CA PRO A 607 -14.47 -3.71 8.95
C PRO A 607 -13.76 -4.91 8.32
N ILE A 608 -14.49 -6.02 8.14
CA ILE A 608 -13.95 -7.25 7.53
C ILE A 608 -13.43 -7.04 6.09
N GLU A 609 -13.84 -5.97 5.45
CA GLU A 609 -13.42 -5.54 4.12
C GLU A 609 -12.12 -4.72 4.12
N SER A 610 -11.52 -4.49 5.27
CA SER A 610 -10.25 -3.76 5.37
C SER A 610 -9.13 -4.49 4.64
N ALA A 611 -8.26 -3.71 3.99
CA ALA A 611 -7.07 -4.24 3.36
C ALA A 611 -6.19 -4.99 4.38
N GLY A 612 -5.91 -6.25 4.11
CA GLY A 612 -5.15 -7.14 4.99
C GLY A 612 -5.99 -7.88 6.05
N ALA A 613 -7.31 -7.66 6.15
CA ALA A 613 -8.16 -8.43 7.06
C ALA A 613 -8.32 -9.88 6.61
N SER A 614 -8.36 -10.13 5.30
CA SER A 614 -8.49 -11.49 4.75
C SER A 614 -7.28 -12.38 5.03
N VAL A 615 -6.09 -11.81 5.22
CA VAL A 615 -4.87 -12.60 5.46
C VAL A 615 -4.86 -13.29 6.83
N ILE A 616 -5.66 -12.83 7.78
CA ILE A 616 -5.88 -13.47 9.09
C ILE A 616 -7.26 -14.15 9.18
N SER A 617 -7.86 -14.45 8.02
CA SER A 617 -9.13 -15.12 7.87
C SER A 617 -9.12 -16.12 6.70
N SER A 618 -7.96 -16.36 6.09
CA SER A 618 -7.78 -17.29 4.99
C SER A 618 -7.62 -18.73 5.47
N LEU A 619 -7.85 -19.67 4.57
CA LEU A 619 -7.62 -21.09 4.79
C LEU A 619 -6.21 -21.36 5.31
N GLU A 620 -5.21 -20.75 4.66
CA GLU A 620 -3.80 -20.93 4.98
C GLU A 620 -3.46 -20.40 6.38
N TYR A 621 -4.10 -19.30 6.80
CA TYR A 621 -3.95 -18.77 8.17
C TYR A 621 -4.54 -19.72 9.22
N TYR A 622 -5.74 -20.25 8.96
CA TYR A 622 -6.36 -21.20 9.89
C TYR A 622 -5.59 -22.51 9.99
N GLU A 623 -5.07 -23.03 8.88
CA GLU A 623 -4.17 -24.20 8.88
C GLU A 623 -2.91 -23.95 9.69
N ALA A 624 -2.31 -22.76 9.56
CA ALA A 624 -1.14 -22.38 10.34
C ALA A 624 -1.47 -22.25 11.84
N GLY A 625 -2.62 -21.65 12.19
CA GLY A 625 -3.11 -21.57 13.56
C GLY A 625 -3.38 -22.94 14.17
N HIS A 626 -4.05 -23.82 13.42
CA HIS A 626 -4.33 -25.19 13.84
C HIS A 626 -3.06 -25.97 14.17
N ARG A 627 -2.02 -25.85 13.35
CA ARG A 627 -0.70 -26.46 13.60
C ARG A 627 -0.08 -26.05 14.93
N LEU A 628 -0.37 -24.82 15.41
CA LEU A 628 0.19 -24.29 16.67
C LEU A 628 -0.65 -24.70 17.89
N LEU A 629 -1.82 -25.30 17.73
CA LEU A 629 -2.60 -25.78 18.85
C LEU A 629 -1.98 -27.01 19.50
N ASN A 630 -2.01 -27.05 20.83
CA ASN A 630 -1.84 -28.28 21.58
C ASN A 630 -3.03 -29.21 21.39
N PRO A 631 -2.92 -30.52 21.63
CA PRO A 631 -4.06 -31.43 21.56
C PRO A 631 -5.25 -30.93 22.38
N GLY A 632 -6.43 -30.88 21.79
CA GLY A 632 -7.65 -30.33 22.40
C GLY A 632 -7.66 -28.80 22.56
N GLY A 633 -6.69 -28.11 21.99
CA GLY A 633 -6.64 -26.64 21.99
C GLY A 633 -7.78 -26.02 21.17
N ILE A 634 -8.03 -24.72 21.40
CA ILE A 634 -9.12 -23.99 20.75
C ILE A 634 -8.57 -22.75 20.05
N MET A 635 -8.92 -22.60 18.77
CA MET A 635 -8.79 -21.33 18.06
C MET A 635 -10.11 -20.57 18.14
N MET A 636 -10.06 -19.32 18.57
CA MET A 636 -11.17 -18.38 18.57
C MET A 636 -10.91 -17.26 17.58
N GLN A 637 -11.83 -17.07 16.64
CA GLN A 637 -11.84 -15.97 15.70
C GLN A 637 -13.00 -15.05 16.02
N TRP A 638 -12.72 -13.76 16.26
CA TRP A 638 -13.75 -12.73 16.30
C TRP A 638 -14.13 -12.32 14.87
N THR A 639 -15.41 -12.20 14.62
CA THR A 639 -15.93 -11.72 13.33
C THR A 639 -16.92 -10.59 13.62
N PRO A 640 -16.55 -9.31 13.33
CA PRO A 640 -17.47 -8.20 13.52
C PRO A 640 -18.66 -8.31 12.58
N HIS A 641 -19.78 -7.68 12.95
CA HIS A 641 -20.90 -7.52 12.03
C HIS A 641 -20.47 -6.73 10.81
N GLY A 642 -20.82 -7.18 9.61
CA GLY A 642 -20.50 -6.54 8.34
C GLY A 642 -20.62 -7.53 7.17
N GLY A 643 -20.50 -7.00 5.95
CA GLY A 643 -20.60 -7.83 4.77
C GLY A 643 -22.01 -8.36 4.46
N THR A 644 -22.09 -9.31 3.55
CA THR A 644 -23.32 -10.02 3.20
C THR A 644 -23.40 -11.37 3.93
N ALA A 645 -24.61 -11.96 3.99
CA ALA A 645 -24.78 -13.29 4.56
C ALA A 645 -23.91 -14.36 3.85
N ASP A 646 -23.72 -14.24 2.53
CA ASP A 646 -22.89 -15.17 1.76
C ASP A 646 -21.41 -15.02 2.06
N GLU A 647 -20.94 -13.78 2.30
CA GLU A 647 -19.55 -13.50 2.73
C GLU A 647 -19.30 -14.06 4.14
N PHE A 648 -20.25 -13.92 5.06
CA PHE A 648 -20.18 -14.55 6.38
C PHE A 648 -20.16 -16.08 6.29
N LYS A 649 -21.01 -16.67 5.43
CA LYS A 649 -20.99 -18.12 5.18
C LYS A 649 -19.65 -18.59 4.59
N ALA A 650 -19.05 -17.82 3.69
CA ALA A 650 -17.72 -18.15 3.15
C ALA A 650 -16.65 -18.14 4.24
N HIS A 651 -16.71 -17.14 5.15
CA HIS A 651 -15.82 -17.06 6.30
C HIS A 651 -15.95 -18.28 7.22
N LEU A 652 -17.18 -18.59 7.61
CA LEU A 652 -17.48 -19.73 8.47
C LEU A 652 -17.10 -21.06 7.79
N ARG A 653 -17.37 -21.21 6.50
CA ARG A 653 -17.00 -22.39 5.72
C ARG A 653 -15.49 -22.59 5.69
N THR A 654 -14.73 -21.48 5.52
CA THR A 654 -13.27 -21.52 5.54
C THR A 654 -12.74 -21.97 6.91
N PHE A 655 -13.31 -21.47 7.98
CA PHE A 655 -12.96 -21.87 9.34
C PHE A 655 -13.29 -23.34 9.61
N HIS A 656 -14.50 -23.78 9.24
CA HIS A 656 -14.97 -25.16 9.41
C HIS A 656 -14.20 -26.18 8.51
N SER A 657 -13.60 -25.74 7.41
CA SER A 657 -12.79 -26.64 6.59
C SER A 657 -11.49 -27.08 7.26
N VAL A 658 -11.06 -26.35 8.31
CA VAL A 658 -9.84 -26.63 9.08
C VAL A 658 -10.16 -27.32 10.41
N PHE A 659 -11.22 -26.84 11.08
CA PHE A 659 -11.62 -27.36 12.39
C PHE A 659 -12.83 -28.29 12.25
N PRO A 660 -12.71 -29.56 12.63
CA PRO A 660 -13.82 -30.52 12.54
C PRO A 660 -14.98 -30.18 13.47
N HIS A 661 -14.70 -29.53 14.60
CA HIS A 661 -15.72 -29.07 15.57
C HIS A 661 -15.72 -27.54 15.64
N VAL A 662 -16.86 -26.93 15.25
CA VAL A 662 -17.03 -25.46 15.24
C VAL A 662 -18.32 -25.08 15.98
N THR A 663 -18.21 -24.12 16.86
CA THR A 663 -19.36 -23.52 17.55
C THR A 663 -19.32 -22.00 17.35
N ILE A 664 -20.49 -21.40 17.08
CA ILE A 664 -20.63 -19.97 16.91
C ILE A 664 -21.47 -19.40 18.05
N ALA A 665 -20.97 -18.34 18.66
CA ALA A 665 -21.68 -17.61 19.68
C ALA A 665 -21.80 -16.13 19.32
N ASN A 666 -22.95 -15.51 19.67
CA ASN A 666 -23.15 -14.07 19.53
C ASN A 666 -22.35 -13.31 20.58
N GLY A 667 -21.79 -12.17 20.22
CA GLY A 667 -21.27 -11.22 21.18
C GLY A 667 -22.40 -10.60 22.01
N PRO A 668 -22.33 -10.62 23.35
CA PRO A 668 -23.39 -10.06 24.20
C PRO A 668 -23.57 -8.56 24.07
N GLY A 669 -22.57 -7.84 23.58
CA GLY A 669 -22.63 -6.42 23.21
C GLY A 669 -23.26 -6.16 21.85
N GLY A 670 -23.46 -7.20 21.02
CA GLY A 670 -24.07 -7.09 19.70
C GLY A 670 -23.15 -6.56 18.61
N TYR A 671 -21.82 -6.66 18.79
CA TYR A 671 -20.85 -6.14 17.81
C TYR A 671 -20.33 -7.20 16.81
N GLY A 672 -20.59 -8.48 17.06
CA GLY A 672 -20.12 -9.55 16.18
C GLY A 672 -20.32 -10.95 16.77
N PHE A 673 -19.51 -11.88 16.26
CA PHE A 673 -19.61 -13.31 16.55
C PHE A 673 -18.25 -13.88 16.98
N TYR A 674 -18.29 -14.85 17.88
CA TYR A 674 -17.14 -15.72 18.19
C TYR A 674 -17.26 -17.01 17.40
N LEU A 675 -16.27 -17.32 16.60
CA LEU A 675 -16.08 -18.61 15.94
C LEU A 675 -15.08 -19.39 16.77
N LEU A 676 -15.50 -20.52 17.34
CA LEU A 676 -14.68 -21.40 18.16
C LEU A 676 -14.45 -22.69 17.40
N GLY A 677 -13.19 -23.09 17.21
CA GLY A 677 -12.79 -24.28 16.45
C GLY A 677 -11.80 -25.14 17.23
N SER A 678 -11.97 -26.46 17.18
CA SER A 678 -11.13 -27.46 17.85
C SER A 678 -11.16 -28.80 17.11
N ASP A 679 -10.19 -29.67 17.41
CA ASP A 679 -10.22 -31.08 17.00
C ASP A 679 -11.14 -31.93 17.88
N GLU A 680 -11.56 -31.43 19.02
CA GLU A 680 -12.41 -32.12 19.98
C GLU A 680 -13.75 -31.40 20.15
N PRO A 681 -14.85 -32.14 20.40
CA PRO A 681 -16.14 -31.53 20.69
C PRO A 681 -16.11 -30.50 21.83
N MET A 682 -16.82 -29.41 21.64
CA MET A 682 -16.89 -28.30 22.58
C MET A 682 -18.30 -28.19 23.20
N VAL A 683 -18.38 -28.29 24.52
CA VAL A 683 -19.64 -28.20 25.25
C VAL A 683 -19.50 -27.22 26.41
N PHE A 684 -20.31 -26.17 26.41
CA PHE A 684 -20.44 -25.27 27.55
C PHE A 684 -21.30 -25.95 28.65
N THR A 685 -20.66 -26.28 29.78
CA THR A 685 -21.35 -26.83 30.92
C THR A 685 -21.48 -25.80 32.03
N ASP A 686 -22.59 -25.83 32.78
CA ASP A 686 -22.79 -24.95 33.94
C ASP A 686 -21.64 -25.07 34.95
N ALA A 687 -21.10 -26.28 35.13
CA ALA A 687 -19.98 -26.53 36.04
C ALA A 687 -18.71 -25.79 35.59
N ALA A 688 -18.35 -25.87 34.32
CA ALA A 688 -17.17 -25.21 33.78
C ALA A 688 -17.32 -23.68 33.80
N ILE A 689 -18.51 -23.16 33.48
CA ILE A 689 -18.80 -21.73 33.56
C ILE A 689 -18.63 -21.23 35.02
N ARG A 690 -19.19 -21.95 36.00
CA ARG A 690 -19.08 -21.61 37.43
C ARG A 690 -17.63 -21.69 37.91
N GLU A 691 -16.90 -22.72 37.52
CA GLU A 691 -15.48 -22.88 37.86
C GLU A 691 -14.67 -21.68 37.37
N VAL A 692 -14.76 -21.37 36.08
CA VAL A 692 -13.93 -20.31 35.47
C VAL A 692 -14.35 -18.92 35.97
N LEU A 693 -15.63 -18.60 36.00
CA LEU A 693 -16.09 -17.29 36.48
C LEU A 693 -15.92 -17.12 38.01
N GLY A 694 -15.80 -18.21 38.74
CA GLY A 694 -15.46 -18.22 40.18
C GLY A 694 -13.98 -17.92 40.45
N ARG A 695 -13.11 -18.02 39.47
CA ARG A 695 -11.69 -17.67 39.64
C ARG A 695 -11.53 -16.17 39.88
N PRO A 696 -10.55 -15.74 40.72
CA PRO A 696 -10.38 -14.34 41.10
C PRO A 696 -10.20 -13.42 39.87
N GLY A 697 -10.98 -12.35 39.83
CA GLY A 697 -10.84 -11.28 38.86
C GLY A 697 -11.60 -11.46 37.54
N ILE A 698 -11.90 -12.68 37.07
CA ILE A 698 -12.53 -12.91 35.77
C ILE A 698 -13.92 -12.28 35.68
N LEU A 699 -14.82 -12.60 36.64
CA LEU A 699 -16.15 -12.02 36.64
C LEU A 699 -16.12 -10.49 36.80
N ALA A 700 -15.24 -9.98 37.68
CA ALA A 700 -15.10 -8.55 37.88
C ALA A 700 -14.60 -7.83 36.61
N ASP A 701 -13.69 -8.45 35.87
CA ASP A 701 -13.22 -7.88 34.61
C ASP A 701 -14.32 -7.80 33.53
N ILE A 702 -15.05 -8.90 33.31
CA ILE A 702 -16.16 -8.94 32.34
C ILE A 702 -17.24 -7.91 32.75
N SER A 703 -17.62 -7.87 34.03
CA SER A 703 -18.65 -6.97 34.54
C SER A 703 -18.28 -5.49 34.44
N SER A 704 -17.00 -5.15 34.41
CA SER A 704 -16.54 -3.76 34.30
C SER A 704 -16.85 -3.09 32.95
N ALA A 705 -17.15 -3.89 31.94
CA ALA A 705 -17.55 -3.39 30.61
C ALA A 705 -19.02 -3.67 30.26
N TYR A 706 -19.78 -4.18 31.22
CA TYR A 706 -21.16 -4.56 31.02
C TYR A 706 -21.98 -4.27 32.27
N ASP A 707 -22.68 -3.14 32.26
CA ASP A 707 -23.56 -2.75 33.38
C ASP A 707 -24.90 -3.51 33.28
N SER A 708 -25.03 -4.57 34.09
CA SER A 708 -26.22 -5.40 34.11
C SER A 708 -26.44 -5.97 35.52
N PRO A 709 -27.68 -6.00 36.02
CA PRO A 709 -28.01 -6.67 37.26
C PRO A 709 -27.74 -8.19 37.22
N GLU A 710 -27.53 -8.76 36.02
CA GLU A 710 -27.17 -10.16 35.80
C GLU A 710 -25.67 -10.44 35.87
N ASN A 711 -24.85 -9.48 36.31
CA ASN A 711 -23.40 -9.65 36.51
C ASN A 711 -23.07 -10.51 37.73
N THR A 712 -23.67 -11.68 37.78
CA THR A 712 -23.44 -12.75 38.76
C THR A 712 -23.06 -14.03 38.03
N ILE A 713 -22.43 -14.97 38.71
CA ILE A 713 -22.08 -16.28 38.11
C ILE A 713 -23.37 -16.96 37.58
N ASP A 714 -24.46 -16.97 38.36
CA ASP A 714 -25.74 -17.55 37.93
C ASP A 714 -26.33 -16.82 36.70
N GLY A 715 -26.22 -15.50 36.67
CA GLY A 715 -26.64 -14.72 35.52
C GLY A 715 -25.87 -15.09 34.25
N TRP A 716 -24.55 -15.24 34.35
CA TRP A 716 -23.71 -15.65 33.23
C TRP A 716 -23.92 -17.11 32.81
N VAL A 717 -24.20 -18.04 33.76
CA VAL A 717 -24.60 -19.43 33.42
C VAL A 717 -25.82 -19.43 32.51
N ARG A 718 -26.89 -18.69 32.90
CA ARG A 718 -28.09 -18.58 32.05
C ARG A 718 -27.80 -17.92 30.72
N ARG A 719 -26.98 -16.87 30.71
CA ARG A 719 -26.65 -16.07 29.51
C ARG A 719 -25.81 -16.85 28.50
N MET A 720 -24.82 -17.62 28.95
CA MET A 720 -23.94 -18.40 28.04
C MET A 720 -24.74 -19.32 27.13
N GLY A 721 -25.81 -19.97 27.65
CA GLY A 721 -26.70 -20.79 26.83
C GLY A 721 -27.43 -20.01 25.74
N SER A 722 -27.74 -18.72 26.00
CA SER A 722 -28.39 -17.84 24.99
C SER A 722 -27.43 -17.19 23.99
N LEU A 723 -26.12 -17.22 24.23
CA LEU A 723 -25.13 -16.73 23.27
C LEU A 723 -24.89 -17.72 22.14
N LEU A 724 -25.11 -19.00 22.35
CA LEU A 724 -24.96 -20.01 21.31
C LEU A 724 -25.94 -19.72 20.16
N TRP A 725 -25.41 -19.53 18.96
CA TRP A 725 -26.21 -19.26 17.78
C TRP A 725 -26.28 -20.46 16.86
N ILE A 726 -25.12 -21.05 16.52
CA ILE A 726 -25.03 -22.23 15.66
C ILE A 726 -24.16 -23.25 16.40
N SER A 727 -24.72 -24.43 16.64
CA SER A 727 -24.01 -25.57 17.22
C SER A 727 -23.27 -26.34 16.14
N ASP A 728 -22.33 -27.17 16.56
CA ASP A 728 -21.44 -27.94 15.72
C ASP A 728 -22.17 -28.76 14.62
N ASP A 729 -23.25 -29.45 15.02
CA ASP A 729 -24.10 -30.25 14.13
C ASP A 729 -24.84 -29.42 13.05
N GLN A 730 -25.01 -28.12 13.24
CA GLN A 730 -25.73 -27.22 12.35
C GLN A 730 -24.83 -26.48 11.38
N VAL A 731 -23.51 -26.38 11.65
CA VAL A 731 -22.58 -25.55 10.89
C VAL A 731 -22.56 -25.92 9.41
N THR A 732 -22.45 -27.22 9.08
CA THR A 732 -22.41 -27.69 7.69
C THR A 732 -23.70 -27.35 6.94
N ALA A 733 -24.86 -27.54 7.57
CA ALA A 733 -26.14 -27.21 6.97
C ALA A 733 -26.33 -25.70 6.75
N TYR A 734 -25.82 -24.87 7.69
CA TYR A 734 -25.92 -23.43 7.60
C TYR A 734 -24.99 -22.85 6.50
N THR A 735 -23.76 -23.33 6.40
CA THR A 735 -22.76 -22.81 5.45
C THR A 735 -23.07 -23.23 4.01
N GLY A 736 -23.56 -24.46 3.81
CA GLY A 736 -23.74 -25.03 2.48
C GLY A 736 -22.44 -25.09 1.65
N ASP A 737 -22.59 -25.35 0.37
CA ASP A 737 -21.48 -25.31 -0.58
C ASP A 737 -21.11 -23.88 -0.99
N GLY A 738 -19.85 -23.65 -1.33
CA GLY A 738 -19.39 -22.35 -1.85
C GLY A 738 -17.87 -22.19 -1.76
N PRO A 739 -17.35 -21.03 -2.17
CA PRO A 739 -15.91 -20.77 -2.15
C PRO A 739 -15.39 -20.60 -0.72
N LEU A 740 -14.09 -20.87 -0.57
CA LEU A 740 -13.30 -20.55 0.61
C LEU A 740 -12.56 -19.22 0.42
N ILE A 741 -12.27 -18.58 1.53
CA ILE A 741 -11.34 -17.43 1.56
C ILE A 741 -9.93 -17.99 1.53
N THR A 742 -9.15 -17.65 0.52
CA THR A 742 -7.76 -18.10 0.38
C THR A 742 -6.85 -16.90 0.14
N ASP A 743 -5.56 -17.10 0.27
CA ASP A 743 -4.55 -16.09 -0.05
C ASP A 743 -4.62 -15.63 -1.51
N ASP A 744 -4.94 -16.54 -2.42
CA ASP A 744 -5.13 -16.21 -3.84
C ASP A 744 -6.45 -15.50 -4.11
N ARG A 745 -7.49 -15.77 -3.31
CA ARG A 745 -8.83 -15.20 -3.43
C ARG A 745 -9.27 -14.52 -2.13
N PRO A 746 -8.81 -13.31 -1.86
CA PRO A 746 -9.16 -12.55 -0.64
C PRO A 746 -10.57 -11.96 -0.75
N LEU A 747 -11.59 -12.81 -0.73
CA LEU A 747 -12.98 -12.49 -1.00
C LEU A 747 -13.54 -11.31 -0.19
N PRO A 748 -13.26 -11.15 1.13
CA PRO A 748 -13.82 -10.04 1.89
C PRO A 748 -13.30 -8.66 1.41
N GLU A 749 -12.06 -8.59 0.91
CA GLU A 749 -11.44 -7.34 0.48
C GLU A 749 -11.86 -6.91 -0.92
N TYR A 750 -12.25 -7.87 -1.78
CA TYR A 750 -12.63 -7.63 -3.17
C TYR A 750 -14.09 -8.07 -3.37
N PHE A 751 -15.01 -7.13 -3.14
CA PHE A 751 -16.45 -7.37 -3.06
C PHE A 751 -17.27 -6.49 -4.01
N LEU A 752 -16.64 -5.52 -4.70
CA LEU A 752 -17.32 -4.43 -5.39
C LEU A 752 -18.30 -4.92 -6.46
N LEU A 753 -17.85 -5.84 -7.33
CA LEU A 753 -18.68 -6.35 -8.42
C LEU A 753 -19.84 -7.19 -7.88
N ARG A 754 -19.57 -8.03 -6.86
CA ARG A 754 -20.61 -8.85 -6.24
C ARG A 754 -21.71 -7.99 -5.62
N ARG A 755 -21.34 -6.96 -4.86
CA ARG A 755 -22.33 -6.10 -4.20
C ARG A 755 -23.04 -5.15 -5.16
N LEU A 756 -22.37 -4.67 -6.24
CA LEU A 756 -22.99 -3.81 -7.25
C LEU A 756 -23.95 -4.56 -8.18
N PHE A 757 -23.59 -5.78 -8.56
CA PHE A 757 -24.35 -6.54 -9.56
C PHE A 757 -25.16 -7.71 -8.97
N GLY A 758 -25.09 -7.93 -7.65
CA GLY A 758 -25.78 -9.03 -6.98
C GLY A 758 -25.33 -10.41 -7.45
N THR A 759 -24.08 -10.52 -7.93
CA THR A 759 -23.56 -11.80 -8.43
C THR A 759 -23.26 -12.71 -7.25
N PRO A 760 -23.72 -13.98 -7.27
CA PRO A 760 -23.38 -14.92 -6.22
C PRO A 760 -21.88 -15.18 -6.19
N LEU A 761 -21.36 -15.58 -5.02
CA LEU A 761 -19.99 -16.04 -4.91
C LEU A 761 -19.78 -17.24 -5.86
N SER A 762 -19.00 -17.05 -6.91
CA SER A 762 -18.67 -18.14 -7.85
C SER A 762 -17.76 -19.16 -7.13
N ARG A 763 -18.00 -20.45 -7.41
CA ARG A 763 -17.21 -21.59 -6.88
C ARG A 763 -15.74 -21.49 -7.26
#